data_53ca33d72572e786cc807f34c40d8bd5
#
_entry.id   53ca33d72572e786cc807f34c40d8bd5
#
_cell.length_a   1.000
_cell.length_b   1.000
_cell.length_c   1.000
_cell.angle_alpha   90.00
_cell.angle_beta   90.00
_cell.angle_gamma   90.00
#
_symmetry.space_group_name_H-M   'P 1'
#
loop_
_entity.id
_entity.type
_entity.pdbx_description
1 polymer ?
#
loop_
_entity_poly.entity_id
_entity_poly.type
_entity_poly.pdbx_seq_one_letter_code
_entity_poly.pdbx_strand_id
1 'polypeptide(L)'
;MARSWVVRVTGLLALMALVGVTAVQGAPDGGRAIGIWPVGLATGCFMVAPRPRTPVLVVLVALLATGSIWVGGRGPDVAVGLGVGLAVGAWLMWRVLAQGRRERPMLHTSADLARFLGGAFASALVVAAAAAVTSSVTGWGDPGLLALAVGTSNLSAQSAVVPFFCRLRNHAPLAGPTERLAQWLLILTITPAVFVPQDFPSVVFLVVPVLVWGAMRSSPYEALAQLITTLGFAIPLTTWGHGPFADAGPRFQMSVDGQGILLATYGVVCALVVIPLVLTVSEQLEHARQAAAERDKVQNIVNGTAGVAIIGTDEHGRVTLFNPGAERLLGYRADEVLGRLIREFHSADAISEKAAELGVAADFGVVARSLIGQGATDMRFLRKDGEERSHSMSLNRIEDDRGRVIGYVSTSEDITERVEAEGRLVEALETERQAVERLREVDQVKDAFVSSVSHELRTPITSILGYTEMLEDGVYGDLGREQLDAVRRVAANSTRLLSLINDLLTLSRVQEDEIGIVDRVFDLRSVVSAGTAVVAPTLERRSLELTAELPDEPVPFLGDRDMLERVVINLAGNAAKFTPEGGRIGVRLLVGPEESVIEVSDTGIGIPHQEQERLFSRFFRSSLAQERAIPGSGLGLSIAHAIVEKHGGTMSVDSEPGEGTTFRVHLPALTAP
;
A
#
# COMPACT_ATOMS: atom_id res chain seq x y z
N MET A 1 -0.22 39.94 9.29
CA MET A 1 -1.46 40.03 8.49
C MET A 1 -2.47 41.09 9.01
N ALA A 2 -2.54 41.40 10.28
CA ALA A 2 -3.55 42.35 10.81
C ALA A 2 -3.44 43.80 10.34
N ARG A 3 -2.27 44.30 9.93
CA ARG A 3 -2.08 45.70 9.45
C ARG A 3 -2.41 45.92 7.96
N SER A 4 -2.41 44.87 7.12
CA SER A 4 -2.57 45.03 5.66
C SER A 4 -4.00 45.37 5.20
N TRP A 5 -5.04 44.90 5.90
CA TRP A 5 -6.42 45.25 5.55
C TRP A 5 -6.78 46.70 5.91
N VAL A 6 -6.24 47.22 7.02
CA VAL A 6 -6.47 48.61 7.44
C VAL A 6 -5.98 49.58 6.35
N VAL A 7 -4.74 49.39 5.89
CA VAL A 7 -4.17 50.22 4.81
C VAL A 7 -5.02 50.16 3.56
N ARG A 8 -5.49 48.98 3.17
CA ARG A 8 -6.36 48.80 1.96
C ARG A 8 -7.70 49.49 2.13
N VAL A 9 -8.37 49.31 3.27
CA VAL A 9 -9.68 49.93 3.53
C VAL A 9 -9.53 51.45 3.64
N THR A 10 -8.50 51.98 4.30
CA THR A 10 -8.24 53.41 4.38
C THR A 10 -7.98 54.01 2.99
N GLY A 11 -7.20 53.32 2.14
CA GLY A 11 -6.96 53.76 0.76
C GLY A 11 -8.26 53.75 -0.08
N LEU A 12 -9.11 52.74 0.06
CA LEU A 12 -10.40 52.67 -0.63
C LEU A 12 -11.37 53.76 -0.15
N LEU A 13 -11.43 54.05 1.16
CA LEU A 13 -12.25 55.12 1.73
C LEU A 13 -11.78 56.52 1.28
N ALA A 14 -10.46 56.75 1.22
CA ALA A 14 -9.89 57.97 0.69
C ALA A 14 -10.21 58.16 -0.79
N LEU A 15 -10.07 57.11 -1.60
CA LEU A 15 -10.43 57.13 -3.01
C LEU A 15 -11.94 57.35 -3.20
N MET A 16 -12.78 56.73 -2.36
CA MET A 16 -14.23 56.91 -2.36
C MET A 16 -14.59 58.39 -2.07
N ALA A 17 -13.97 58.97 -1.09
CA ALA A 17 -14.22 60.41 -0.77
C ALA A 17 -13.79 61.34 -1.91
N LEU A 18 -12.60 61.11 -2.48
CA LEU A 18 -12.08 61.92 -3.58
C LEU A 18 -12.99 61.81 -4.84
N VAL A 19 -13.31 60.57 -5.26
CA VAL A 19 -14.18 60.34 -6.43
C VAL A 19 -15.59 60.86 -6.14
N GLY A 20 -16.09 60.75 -4.90
CA GLY A 20 -17.40 61.27 -4.53
C GLY A 20 -17.48 62.81 -4.61
N VAL A 21 -16.49 63.53 -4.14
CA VAL A 21 -16.43 65.02 -4.25
C VAL A 21 -16.33 65.44 -5.73
N THR A 22 -15.41 64.83 -6.47
CA THR A 22 -15.22 65.17 -7.92
C THR A 22 -16.44 64.82 -8.75
N ALA A 23 -17.17 63.77 -8.44
CA ALA A 23 -18.41 63.39 -9.14
C ALA A 23 -19.53 64.42 -8.92
N VAL A 24 -19.63 65.01 -7.73
CA VAL A 24 -20.63 66.08 -7.43
C VAL A 24 -20.21 67.39 -8.03
N GLN A 25 -18.94 67.81 -7.90
CA GLN A 25 -18.42 69.07 -8.45
C GLN A 25 -18.41 69.11 -10.00
N GLY A 26 -18.15 67.93 -10.62
CA GLY A 26 -18.16 67.80 -12.07
C GLY A 26 -19.57 67.76 -12.69
N ALA A 27 -20.63 67.75 -11.90
CA ALA A 27 -21.98 67.71 -12.44
C ALA A 27 -22.30 69.08 -13.13
N PRO A 28 -22.81 69.07 -14.37
CA PRO A 28 -23.18 70.29 -15.11
C PRO A 28 -24.23 71.10 -14.37
N ASP A 29 -24.29 72.41 -14.64
CA ASP A 29 -25.28 73.30 -14.07
C ASP A 29 -26.70 72.79 -14.36
N GLY A 30 -27.49 72.58 -13.29
CA GLY A 30 -28.83 71.97 -13.38
C GLY A 30 -28.90 70.45 -13.30
N GLY A 31 -27.77 69.75 -13.40
CA GLY A 31 -27.71 68.29 -13.24
C GLY A 31 -27.62 67.84 -11.77
N ARG A 32 -28.39 66.83 -11.41
CA ARG A 32 -28.53 66.36 -10.05
C ARG A 32 -27.79 65.07 -9.77
N ALA A 33 -27.59 64.23 -10.79
CA ALA A 33 -26.99 62.92 -10.61
C ALA A 33 -26.23 62.46 -11.88
N ILE A 34 -25.16 63.17 -12.24
CA ILE A 34 -24.27 62.74 -13.32
C ILE A 34 -22.99 62.15 -12.72
N GLY A 35 -22.66 61.00 -13.17
CA GLY A 35 -21.42 60.29 -12.84
C GLY A 35 -21.63 58.98 -12.11
N ILE A 36 -20.59 58.16 -12.11
CA ILE A 36 -20.57 56.93 -11.36
C ILE A 36 -20.17 57.28 -9.92
N TRP A 37 -21.11 57.11 -9.03
CA TRP A 37 -20.85 57.26 -7.60
C TRP A 37 -19.88 56.17 -7.12
N PRO A 38 -18.98 56.43 -6.17
CA PRO A 38 -17.98 55.48 -5.72
C PRO A 38 -18.55 54.36 -4.83
N VAL A 39 -19.80 53.95 -5.03
CA VAL A 39 -20.52 52.94 -4.25
C VAL A 39 -19.88 51.56 -4.41
N GLY A 40 -19.36 51.25 -5.60
CA GLY A 40 -18.61 50.03 -5.80
C GLY A 40 -17.37 49.93 -4.91
N LEU A 41 -16.70 51.05 -4.64
CA LEU A 41 -15.57 51.12 -3.69
C LEU A 41 -16.04 50.92 -2.25
N ALA A 42 -17.20 51.48 -1.88
CA ALA A 42 -17.81 51.25 -0.56
C ALA A 42 -18.12 49.76 -0.33
N THR A 43 -18.72 49.07 -1.32
CA THR A 43 -18.94 47.65 -1.28
C THR A 43 -17.61 46.86 -1.18
N GLY A 44 -16.58 47.30 -1.91
CA GLY A 44 -15.21 46.77 -1.83
C GLY A 44 -14.61 46.90 -0.41
N CYS A 45 -14.85 48.00 0.30
CA CYS A 45 -14.42 48.13 1.70
C CYS A 45 -15.02 47.04 2.59
N PHE A 46 -16.31 46.75 2.44
CA PHE A 46 -16.96 45.67 3.22
C PHE A 46 -16.42 44.28 2.85
N MET A 47 -15.96 44.06 1.62
CA MET A 47 -15.38 42.77 1.17
C MET A 47 -13.94 42.56 1.67
N VAL A 48 -13.20 43.65 1.87
CA VAL A 48 -11.80 43.61 2.31
C VAL A 48 -11.70 43.58 3.85
N ALA A 49 -12.65 44.21 4.54
CA ALA A 49 -12.63 44.33 6.00
C ALA A 49 -13.09 43.05 6.72
N PRO A 50 -12.57 42.79 7.92
CA PRO A 50 -13.08 41.75 8.80
C PRO A 50 -14.54 42.01 9.20
N ARG A 51 -15.39 40.96 9.12
CA ARG A 51 -16.85 41.06 9.41
C ARG A 51 -17.25 41.73 10.71
N PRO A 52 -16.55 41.54 11.87
CA PRO A 52 -16.93 42.20 13.12
C PRO A 52 -16.91 43.74 13.04
N ARG A 53 -16.22 44.29 12.05
CA ARG A 53 -16.08 45.73 11.83
C ARG A 53 -17.09 46.31 10.83
N THR A 54 -17.91 45.50 10.21
CA THR A 54 -18.90 45.95 9.22
C THR A 54 -19.85 47.03 9.73
N PRO A 55 -20.42 46.96 10.96
CA PRO A 55 -21.32 48.02 11.43
C PRO A 55 -20.61 49.40 11.53
N VAL A 56 -19.37 49.40 12.01
CA VAL A 56 -18.56 50.61 12.08
C VAL A 56 -18.27 51.17 10.70
N LEU A 57 -17.98 50.26 9.74
CA LEU A 57 -17.72 50.68 8.35
C LEU A 57 -18.96 51.21 7.65
N VAL A 58 -20.17 50.70 7.92
CA VAL A 58 -21.42 51.23 7.37
C VAL A 58 -21.60 52.68 7.81
N VAL A 59 -21.41 52.96 9.10
CA VAL A 59 -21.48 54.34 9.62
C VAL A 59 -20.41 55.22 8.99
N LEU A 60 -19.18 54.73 8.88
CA LEU A 60 -18.07 55.49 8.30
C LEU A 60 -18.30 55.79 6.82
N VAL A 61 -18.80 54.83 6.05
CA VAL A 61 -19.18 54.99 4.62
C VAL A 61 -20.32 56.00 4.52
N ALA A 62 -21.34 55.94 5.38
CA ALA A 62 -22.44 56.90 5.38
C ALA A 62 -21.93 58.32 5.66
N LEU A 63 -21.06 58.52 6.67
CA LEU A 63 -20.48 59.83 7.00
C LEU A 63 -19.61 60.36 5.84
N LEU A 64 -18.77 59.51 5.24
CA LEU A 64 -17.92 59.92 4.12
C LEU A 64 -18.73 60.24 2.86
N ALA A 65 -19.76 59.43 2.53
CA ALA A 65 -20.65 59.73 1.44
C ALA A 65 -21.40 61.03 1.63
N THR A 66 -21.99 61.25 2.83
CA THR A 66 -22.65 62.49 3.21
C THR A 66 -21.69 63.67 3.09
N GLY A 67 -20.48 63.54 3.68
CA GLY A 67 -19.46 64.60 3.62
C GLY A 67 -19.02 64.90 2.19
N SER A 68 -18.83 63.90 1.34
CA SER A 68 -18.46 64.08 -0.07
C SER A 68 -19.55 64.82 -0.88
N ILE A 69 -20.82 64.53 -0.62
CA ILE A 69 -21.97 65.14 -1.28
C ILE A 69 -22.10 66.60 -0.79
N TRP A 70 -21.92 66.86 0.50
CA TRP A 70 -21.97 68.21 1.08
C TRP A 70 -20.81 69.06 0.58
N VAL A 71 -19.58 68.62 0.68
CA VAL A 71 -18.39 69.31 0.16
C VAL A 71 -18.47 69.56 -1.33
N GLY A 72 -19.12 68.63 -2.08
CA GLY A 72 -19.42 68.79 -3.50
C GLY A 72 -20.44 69.88 -3.81
N GLY A 73 -21.06 70.57 -2.81
CA GLY A 73 -21.93 71.74 -2.99
C GLY A 73 -23.43 71.40 -2.88
N ARG A 74 -23.83 70.29 -2.35
CA ARG A 74 -25.26 69.97 -2.11
C ARG A 74 -25.67 70.36 -0.67
N GLY A 75 -26.97 70.63 -0.50
CA GLY A 75 -27.50 70.93 0.83
C GLY A 75 -27.29 69.83 1.83
N PRO A 76 -27.12 70.09 3.13
CA PRO A 76 -26.83 69.05 4.14
C PRO A 76 -27.95 68.03 4.29
N ASP A 77 -29.21 68.41 4.10
CA ASP A 77 -30.41 67.59 4.09
C ASP A 77 -30.40 66.55 2.93
N VAL A 78 -30.10 66.99 1.72
CA VAL A 78 -29.91 66.14 0.55
C VAL A 78 -28.70 65.22 0.76
N ALA A 79 -27.60 65.76 1.26
CA ALA A 79 -26.38 65.02 1.48
C ALA A 79 -26.57 63.85 2.49
N VAL A 80 -27.29 64.05 3.57
CA VAL A 80 -27.61 63.02 4.56
C VAL A 80 -28.49 61.93 3.93
N GLY A 81 -29.57 62.28 3.26
CA GLY A 81 -30.50 61.31 2.68
C GLY A 81 -29.83 60.40 1.63
N LEU A 82 -29.08 60.98 0.71
CA LEU A 82 -28.36 60.23 -0.31
C LEU A 82 -27.18 59.45 0.26
N GLY A 83 -26.41 60.04 1.18
CA GLY A 83 -25.25 59.41 1.80
C GLY A 83 -25.61 58.16 2.61
N VAL A 84 -26.70 58.21 3.38
CA VAL A 84 -27.24 57.04 4.09
C VAL A 84 -27.75 55.97 3.09
N GLY A 85 -28.50 56.41 2.06
CA GLY A 85 -29.00 55.50 1.02
C GLY A 85 -27.86 54.72 0.32
N LEU A 86 -26.80 55.42 -0.04
CA LEU A 86 -25.60 54.81 -0.66
C LEU A 86 -24.91 53.80 0.26
N ALA A 87 -24.75 54.11 1.55
CA ALA A 87 -24.15 53.21 2.52
C ALA A 87 -24.97 51.92 2.73
N VAL A 88 -26.30 52.05 2.83
CA VAL A 88 -27.23 50.94 2.96
C VAL A 88 -27.22 50.07 1.66
N GLY A 89 -27.23 50.68 0.49
CA GLY A 89 -27.14 50.00 -0.79
C GLY A 89 -25.83 49.21 -0.92
N ALA A 90 -24.70 49.80 -0.59
CA ALA A 90 -23.40 49.12 -0.59
C ALA A 90 -23.34 47.95 0.40
N TRP A 91 -23.91 48.13 1.60
CA TRP A 91 -24.02 47.08 2.60
C TRP A 91 -24.91 45.95 2.12
N LEU A 92 -26.06 46.23 1.50
CA LEU A 92 -26.97 45.24 0.96
C LEU A 92 -26.30 44.39 -0.15
N MET A 93 -25.60 45.05 -1.08
CA MET A 93 -24.81 44.38 -2.11
C MET A 93 -23.81 43.38 -1.50
N TRP A 94 -23.02 43.87 -0.55
CA TRP A 94 -22.09 42.99 0.19
C TRP A 94 -22.82 41.84 0.90
N ARG A 95 -23.95 42.12 1.56
CA ARG A 95 -24.72 41.12 2.32
C ARG A 95 -25.28 39.99 1.46
N VAL A 96 -25.75 40.34 0.26
CA VAL A 96 -26.23 39.38 -0.74
C VAL A 96 -25.08 38.50 -1.26
N LEU A 97 -23.93 39.10 -1.57
CA LEU A 97 -22.79 38.35 -2.08
C LEU A 97 -22.10 37.52 -1.02
N ALA A 98 -22.01 38.00 0.21
CA ALA A 98 -21.29 37.32 1.30
C ALA A 98 -22.01 36.06 1.82
N GLN A 99 -23.33 35.98 1.76
CA GLN A 99 -24.19 34.84 2.16
C GLN A 99 -23.72 34.08 3.41
N GLY A 100 -23.19 34.74 4.45
CA GLY A 100 -22.68 34.07 5.64
C GLY A 100 -21.30 33.41 5.48
N ARG A 101 -20.70 33.29 4.31
CA ARG A 101 -19.38 32.72 4.09
C ARG A 101 -18.27 33.61 4.66
N ARG A 102 -17.24 33.01 5.26
CA ARG A 102 -16.10 33.75 5.85
C ARG A 102 -15.10 34.27 4.81
N GLU A 103 -15.11 33.75 3.60
CA GLU A 103 -14.21 34.12 2.51
C GLU A 103 -14.78 35.21 1.60
N ARG A 104 -13.93 35.80 0.75
CA ARG A 104 -14.36 36.75 -0.29
C ARG A 104 -15.38 36.08 -1.22
N PRO A 105 -16.43 36.80 -1.65
CA PRO A 105 -17.41 36.27 -2.58
C PRO A 105 -16.74 35.74 -3.84
N MET A 106 -17.22 34.58 -4.30
CA MET A 106 -16.79 33.99 -5.56
C MET A 106 -17.71 34.47 -6.67
N LEU A 107 -17.15 34.67 -7.86
CA LEU A 107 -17.89 34.96 -9.07
C LEU A 107 -17.36 33.99 -10.14
N HIS A 108 -17.86 32.74 -10.09
CA HIS A 108 -17.33 31.61 -10.87
C HIS A 108 -18.38 30.90 -11.72
N THR A 109 -19.64 30.98 -11.31
CA THR A 109 -20.74 30.22 -11.93
C THR A 109 -21.87 31.15 -12.37
N SER A 110 -22.77 30.65 -13.20
CA SER A 110 -24.01 31.34 -13.58
C SER A 110 -24.87 31.70 -12.36
N ALA A 111 -24.88 30.86 -11.31
CA ALA A 111 -25.57 31.14 -10.05
C ALA A 111 -24.91 32.28 -9.26
N ASP A 112 -23.57 32.38 -9.29
CA ASP A 112 -22.84 33.51 -8.69
C ASP A 112 -23.12 34.81 -9.45
N LEU A 113 -23.20 34.74 -10.79
CA LEU A 113 -23.59 35.87 -11.64
C LEU A 113 -25.00 36.33 -11.34
N ALA A 114 -25.98 35.43 -11.25
CA ALA A 114 -27.37 35.77 -10.91
C ALA A 114 -27.46 36.44 -9.52
N ARG A 115 -26.71 35.98 -8.53
CA ARG A 115 -26.60 36.61 -7.21
C ARG A 115 -25.96 38.00 -7.27
N PHE A 116 -24.90 38.13 -8.06
CA PHE A 116 -24.23 39.41 -8.26
C PHE A 116 -25.18 40.44 -8.88
N LEU A 117 -25.86 40.07 -9.97
CA LEU A 117 -26.81 40.95 -10.65
C LEU A 117 -28.03 41.26 -9.76
N GLY A 118 -28.57 40.25 -9.05
CA GLY A 118 -29.65 40.46 -8.08
C GLY A 118 -29.26 41.38 -6.93
N GLY A 119 -28.03 41.22 -6.43
CA GLY A 119 -27.47 42.14 -5.38
C GLY A 119 -27.27 43.56 -5.87
N ALA A 120 -26.75 43.74 -7.10
CA ALA A 120 -26.56 45.06 -7.71
C ALA A 120 -27.90 45.74 -7.94
N PHE A 121 -28.88 45.01 -8.47
CA PHE A 121 -30.25 45.50 -8.67
C PHE A 121 -30.95 45.87 -7.36
N ALA A 122 -30.88 45.02 -6.33
CA ALA A 122 -31.44 45.28 -5.01
C ALA A 122 -30.80 46.53 -4.37
N SER A 123 -29.46 46.65 -4.48
CA SER A 123 -28.74 47.87 -4.05
C SER A 123 -29.23 49.11 -4.79
N ALA A 124 -29.40 49.01 -6.09
CA ALA A 124 -29.88 50.12 -6.91
C ALA A 124 -31.30 50.57 -6.54
N LEU A 125 -32.20 49.62 -6.24
CA LEU A 125 -33.57 49.92 -5.78
C LEU A 125 -33.57 50.62 -4.42
N VAL A 126 -32.75 50.19 -3.47
CA VAL A 126 -32.66 50.87 -2.17
C VAL A 126 -32.14 52.29 -2.31
N VAL A 127 -31.13 52.49 -3.13
CA VAL A 127 -30.56 53.83 -3.37
C VAL A 127 -31.53 54.71 -4.12
N ALA A 128 -32.26 54.17 -5.09
CA ALA A 128 -33.34 54.86 -5.82
C ALA A 128 -34.47 55.32 -4.86
N ALA A 129 -34.91 54.41 -3.99
CA ALA A 129 -35.92 54.74 -2.98
C ALA A 129 -35.45 55.83 -2.02
N ALA A 130 -34.18 55.75 -1.54
CA ALA A 130 -33.61 56.80 -0.71
C ALA A 130 -33.54 58.17 -1.43
N ALA A 131 -33.22 58.16 -2.73
CA ALA A 131 -33.20 59.37 -3.55
C ALA A 131 -34.62 59.95 -3.73
N ALA A 132 -35.63 59.12 -4.00
CA ALA A 132 -37.03 59.57 -4.10
C ALA A 132 -37.54 60.18 -2.78
N VAL A 133 -37.29 59.53 -1.65
CA VAL A 133 -37.66 60.02 -0.34
C VAL A 133 -36.96 61.37 -0.03
N THR A 134 -35.66 61.45 -0.30
CA THR A 134 -34.88 62.68 -0.08
C THR A 134 -35.45 63.79 -0.94
N SER A 135 -35.72 63.58 -2.22
CA SER A 135 -36.34 64.55 -3.13
C SER A 135 -37.70 65.01 -2.63
N SER A 136 -38.56 64.07 -2.20
CA SER A 136 -39.91 64.38 -1.69
C SER A 136 -39.89 65.21 -0.39
N VAL A 137 -38.91 64.97 0.47
CA VAL A 137 -38.78 65.68 1.79
C VAL A 137 -38.14 67.05 1.62
N THR A 138 -37.12 67.17 0.77
CA THR A 138 -36.31 68.40 0.62
C THR A 138 -36.82 69.32 -0.47
N GLY A 139 -37.74 68.81 -1.36
CA GLY A 139 -38.18 69.52 -2.57
C GLY A 139 -37.10 69.62 -3.65
N TRP A 140 -35.99 68.84 -3.53
CA TRP A 140 -34.88 68.89 -4.44
C TRP A 140 -35.10 67.97 -5.63
N GLY A 141 -35.65 68.50 -6.70
CA GLY A 141 -35.85 67.82 -7.96
C GLY A 141 -37.16 67.01 -8.05
N ASP A 142 -37.33 66.33 -9.18
CA ASP A 142 -38.42 65.39 -9.41
C ASP A 142 -38.08 64.01 -8.77
N PRO A 143 -38.90 63.49 -7.86
CA PRO A 143 -38.60 62.24 -7.14
C PRO A 143 -38.42 61.02 -8.05
N GLY A 144 -39.20 60.91 -9.11
CA GLY A 144 -39.12 59.78 -10.06
C GLY A 144 -37.88 59.85 -10.92
N LEU A 145 -37.58 61.00 -11.48
CA LEU A 145 -36.38 61.19 -12.30
C LEU A 145 -35.09 61.02 -11.48
N LEU A 146 -35.07 61.56 -10.24
CA LEU A 146 -33.93 61.43 -9.38
C LEU A 146 -33.70 59.99 -8.91
N ALA A 147 -34.79 59.29 -8.58
CA ALA A 147 -34.71 57.85 -8.27
C ALA A 147 -34.11 57.04 -9.40
N LEU A 148 -34.57 57.28 -10.64
CA LEU A 148 -34.06 56.59 -11.81
C LEU A 148 -32.60 56.94 -12.09
N ALA A 149 -32.22 58.19 -12.00
CA ALA A 149 -30.87 58.67 -12.27
C ALA A 149 -29.85 58.11 -11.24
N VAL A 150 -30.17 58.20 -9.95
CA VAL A 150 -29.29 57.71 -8.87
C VAL A 150 -29.27 56.18 -8.83
N GLY A 151 -30.41 55.53 -9.08
CA GLY A 151 -30.52 54.08 -9.14
C GLY A 151 -29.71 53.46 -10.28
N THR A 152 -29.83 54.00 -11.51
CA THR A 152 -29.07 53.53 -12.69
C THR A 152 -27.56 53.78 -12.50
N SER A 153 -27.19 54.97 -11.97
CA SER A 153 -25.80 55.29 -11.65
C SER A 153 -25.21 54.30 -10.62
N ASN A 154 -25.99 53.98 -9.57
CA ASN A 154 -25.59 52.96 -8.59
C ASN A 154 -25.39 51.57 -9.22
N LEU A 155 -26.33 51.13 -10.06
CA LEU A 155 -26.26 49.85 -10.76
C LEU A 155 -25.02 49.79 -11.66
N SER A 156 -24.72 50.84 -12.41
CA SER A 156 -23.52 50.95 -13.24
C SER A 156 -22.22 50.84 -12.38
N ALA A 157 -22.17 51.63 -11.31
CA ALA A 157 -21.01 51.62 -10.39
C ALA A 157 -20.76 50.27 -9.74
N GLN A 158 -21.82 49.63 -9.24
CA GLN A 158 -21.72 48.29 -8.64
C GLN A 158 -21.27 47.24 -9.67
N SER A 159 -21.86 47.27 -10.86
CA SER A 159 -21.54 46.31 -11.91
C SER A 159 -20.10 46.45 -12.42
N ALA A 160 -19.57 47.65 -12.55
CA ALA A 160 -18.22 47.87 -13.07
C ALA A 160 -17.12 47.62 -12.03
N VAL A 161 -17.34 47.96 -10.76
CA VAL A 161 -16.27 48.03 -9.74
C VAL A 161 -16.23 46.79 -8.85
N VAL A 162 -17.39 46.28 -8.43
CA VAL A 162 -17.47 45.20 -7.44
C VAL A 162 -16.81 43.90 -7.90
N PRO A 163 -16.82 43.49 -9.21
CA PRO A 163 -16.14 42.28 -9.65
C PRO A 163 -14.65 42.22 -9.32
N PHE A 164 -13.96 43.38 -9.20
CA PHE A 164 -12.55 43.42 -8.79
C PHE A 164 -12.30 42.93 -7.37
N PHE A 165 -13.31 43.02 -6.50
CA PHE A 165 -13.24 42.55 -5.13
C PHE A 165 -13.72 41.12 -4.94
N CYS A 166 -14.32 40.52 -5.98
CA CYS A 166 -14.70 39.13 -6.01
C CYS A 166 -13.51 38.25 -6.38
N ARG A 167 -13.56 36.98 -5.99
CA ARG A 167 -12.66 35.95 -6.52
C ARG A 167 -13.17 35.50 -7.90
N LEU A 168 -12.45 35.88 -8.94
CA LEU A 168 -12.68 35.39 -10.31
C LEU A 168 -11.80 34.16 -10.56
N ARG A 169 -12.24 33.24 -11.43
CA ARG A 169 -11.36 32.21 -11.97
C ARG A 169 -10.32 32.89 -12.87
N ASN A 170 -9.11 33.01 -12.36
CA ASN A 170 -8.04 33.64 -13.11
C ASN A 170 -7.35 32.61 -14.02
N HIS A 171 -7.18 32.98 -15.27
CA HIS A 171 -6.44 32.21 -16.28
C HIS A 171 -5.45 33.14 -17.00
N ALA A 172 -4.42 32.53 -17.56
CA ALA A 172 -3.52 33.28 -18.44
C ALA A 172 -4.30 33.80 -19.65
N PRO A 173 -3.98 34.98 -20.16
CA PRO A 173 -4.63 35.52 -21.34
C PRO A 173 -4.44 34.58 -22.54
N LEU A 174 -5.50 34.38 -23.31
CA LEU A 174 -5.46 33.63 -24.59
C LEU A 174 -4.80 34.44 -25.69
N ALA A 175 -4.88 35.77 -25.58
CA ALA A 175 -4.27 36.73 -26.48
C ALA A 175 -2.75 36.80 -26.25
N GLY A 176 -1.98 36.82 -27.33
CA GLY A 176 -0.57 37.11 -27.32
C GLY A 176 -0.27 38.56 -26.92
N PRO A 177 0.99 38.92 -26.64
CA PRO A 177 1.35 40.27 -26.20
C PRO A 177 0.97 41.36 -27.23
N THR A 178 1.13 41.09 -28.51
CA THR A 178 0.80 42.01 -29.60
C THR A 178 -0.72 42.22 -29.73
N GLU A 179 -1.51 41.16 -29.57
CA GLU A 179 -2.97 41.23 -29.61
C GLU A 179 -3.50 42.05 -28.41
N ARG A 180 -2.96 41.83 -27.22
CA ARG A 180 -3.30 42.61 -26.03
C ARG A 180 -2.97 44.09 -26.18
N LEU A 181 -1.80 44.38 -26.73
CA LEU A 181 -1.41 45.77 -27.03
C LEU A 181 -2.39 46.39 -28.00
N ALA A 182 -2.81 45.69 -29.05
CA ALA A 182 -3.81 46.17 -30.03
C ALA A 182 -5.16 46.46 -29.35
N GLN A 183 -5.64 45.57 -28.46
CA GLN A 183 -6.87 45.78 -27.68
C GLN A 183 -6.80 47.07 -26.87
N TRP A 184 -5.72 47.27 -26.13
CA TRP A 184 -5.52 48.49 -25.33
C TRP A 184 -5.42 49.75 -26.19
N LEU A 185 -4.68 49.70 -27.29
CA LEU A 185 -4.58 50.83 -28.22
C LEU A 185 -5.95 51.19 -28.81
N LEU A 186 -6.74 50.18 -29.18
CA LEU A 186 -8.10 50.41 -29.70
C LEU A 186 -9.03 51.04 -28.66
N ILE A 187 -8.99 50.56 -27.39
CA ILE A 187 -9.79 51.18 -26.33
C ILE A 187 -9.37 52.63 -26.09
N LEU A 188 -8.06 52.88 -26.02
CA LEU A 188 -7.51 54.23 -25.77
C LEU A 188 -7.69 55.19 -26.97
N THR A 189 -7.96 54.70 -28.14
CA THR A 189 -8.20 55.53 -29.34
C THR A 189 -9.69 55.63 -29.70
N ILE A 190 -10.43 54.50 -29.73
CA ILE A 190 -11.85 54.52 -30.11
C ILE A 190 -12.70 55.17 -29.04
N THR A 191 -12.43 54.93 -27.72
CA THR A 191 -13.27 55.56 -26.68
C THR A 191 -13.20 57.07 -26.71
N PRO A 192 -12.03 57.73 -26.73
CA PRO A 192 -11.98 59.17 -26.91
C PRO A 192 -12.54 59.65 -28.26
N ALA A 193 -12.28 58.91 -29.36
CA ALA A 193 -12.81 59.25 -30.68
C ALA A 193 -14.36 59.29 -30.70
N VAL A 194 -15.01 58.46 -29.91
CA VAL A 194 -16.48 58.41 -29.75
C VAL A 194 -16.99 59.49 -28.79
N PHE A 195 -16.27 59.81 -27.74
CA PHE A 195 -16.75 60.67 -26.63
C PHE A 195 -16.21 62.11 -26.67
N VAL A 196 -15.20 62.44 -27.47
CA VAL A 196 -14.68 63.82 -27.60
C VAL A 196 -15.48 64.71 -28.55
N PRO A 197 -15.92 64.26 -29.74
CA PRO A 197 -16.65 65.10 -30.67
C PRO A 197 -18.02 65.51 -30.15
N GLN A 198 -18.45 66.75 -30.45
CA GLN A 198 -19.75 67.28 -30.01
C GLN A 198 -20.88 66.98 -31.01
N ASP A 199 -20.56 66.90 -32.30
CA ASP A 199 -21.55 66.69 -33.38
C ASP A 199 -21.42 65.34 -34.10
N PHE A 200 -20.83 64.37 -33.47
CA PHE A 200 -20.61 63.08 -34.10
C PHE A 200 -21.86 62.19 -34.05
N PRO A 201 -22.18 61.44 -35.08
CA PRO A 201 -23.29 60.49 -35.05
C PRO A 201 -23.07 59.47 -33.93
N SER A 202 -24.17 59.03 -33.30
CA SER A 202 -24.14 58.17 -32.10
C SER A 202 -23.59 56.79 -32.42
N VAL A 203 -22.26 56.63 -32.40
CA VAL A 203 -21.54 55.40 -32.67
C VAL A 203 -20.99 54.76 -31.39
N VAL A 204 -21.64 55.06 -30.28
CA VAL A 204 -21.23 54.62 -28.93
C VAL A 204 -21.05 53.10 -28.81
N PHE A 205 -21.76 52.32 -29.63
CA PHE A 205 -21.65 50.88 -29.67
C PHE A 205 -20.35 50.35 -30.30
N LEU A 206 -19.55 51.22 -30.98
CA LEU A 206 -18.26 50.79 -31.56
C LEU A 206 -17.25 50.32 -30.51
N VAL A 207 -17.39 50.75 -29.28
CA VAL A 207 -16.53 50.31 -28.16
C VAL A 207 -16.88 48.90 -27.72
N VAL A 208 -18.15 48.48 -27.84
CA VAL A 208 -18.64 47.17 -27.37
C VAL A 208 -17.92 46.00 -28.02
N PRO A 209 -17.69 45.92 -29.34
CA PRO A 209 -16.92 44.85 -29.95
C PRO A 209 -15.50 44.70 -29.42
N VAL A 210 -14.84 45.82 -29.07
CA VAL A 210 -13.48 45.80 -28.48
C VAL A 210 -13.51 45.23 -27.06
N LEU A 211 -14.50 45.61 -26.27
CA LEU A 211 -14.73 45.04 -24.94
C LEU A 211 -15.08 43.55 -24.98
N VAL A 212 -15.91 43.13 -25.96
CA VAL A 212 -16.21 41.69 -26.20
C VAL A 212 -14.94 40.94 -26.57
N TRP A 213 -14.12 41.50 -27.48
CA TRP A 213 -12.83 40.90 -27.84
C TRP A 213 -11.91 40.76 -26.62
N GLY A 214 -11.80 41.80 -25.79
CA GLY A 214 -11.06 41.75 -24.52
C GLY A 214 -11.59 40.69 -23.55
N ALA A 215 -12.92 40.63 -23.37
CA ALA A 215 -13.57 39.65 -22.50
C ALA A 215 -13.34 38.19 -22.92
N MET A 216 -13.24 37.94 -24.24
CA MET A 216 -13.00 36.58 -24.79
C MET A 216 -11.53 36.15 -24.77
N ARG A 217 -10.60 37.09 -24.82
CA ARG A 217 -9.19 36.78 -25.13
C ARG A 217 -8.21 37.22 -24.04
N SER A 218 -8.56 38.22 -23.23
CA SER A 218 -7.71 38.70 -22.11
C SER A 218 -7.95 37.91 -20.82
N SER A 219 -7.13 38.16 -19.81
CA SER A 219 -7.41 37.66 -18.48
C SER A 219 -8.65 38.35 -17.88
N PRO A 220 -9.37 37.69 -16.92
CA PRO A 220 -10.58 38.27 -16.32
C PRO A 220 -10.39 39.67 -15.76
N TYR A 221 -9.33 39.90 -15.02
CA TYR A 221 -9.04 41.22 -14.43
C TYR A 221 -8.63 42.25 -15.48
N GLU A 222 -8.00 41.84 -16.57
CA GLU A 222 -7.64 42.74 -17.66
C GLU A 222 -8.88 43.19 -18.49
N ALA A 223 -9.82 42.27 -18.75
CA ALA A 223 -11.09 42.63 -19.39
C ALA A 223 -11.92 43.58 -18.51
N LEU A 224 -11.94 43.40 -17.21
CA LEU A 224 -12.58 44.35 -16.30
C LEU A 224 -11.84 45.72 -16.25
N ALA A 225 -10.51 45.72 -16.35
CA ALA A 225 -9.72 46.94 -16.43
C ALA A 225 -10.03 47.72 -17.73
N GLN A 226 -10.19 47.03 -18.84
CA GLN A 226 -10.63 47.63 -20.11
C GLN A 226 -12.03 48.25 -20.01
N LEU A 227 -12.98 47.56 -19.33
CA LEU A 227 -14.32 48.13 -19.04
C LEU A 227 -14.23 49.39 -18.19
N ILE A 228 -13.46 49.40 -17.08
CA ILE A 228 -13.30 50.59 -16.24
C ILE A 228 -12.62 51.72 -16.98
N THR A 229 -11.63 51.44 -17.81
CA THR A 229 -10.96 52.47 -18.64
C THR A 229 -11.94 53.11 -19.61
N THR A 230 -12.78 52.31 -20.26
CA THR A 230 -13.85 52.81 -21.15
C THR A 230 -14.80 53.77 -20.41
N LEU A 231 -15.29 53.36 -19.22
CA LEU A 231 -16.18 54.21 -18.41
C LEU A 231 -15.45 55.43 -17.85
N GLY A 232 -14.15 55.27 -17.54
CA GLY A 232 -13.28 56.34 -17.06
C GLY A 232 -13.07 57.48 -18.10
N PHE A 233 -13.21 57.19 -19.38
CA PHE A 233 -13.28 58.23 -20.44
C PHE A 233 -14.71 58.72 -20.69
N ALA A 234 -15.67 57.82 -20.79
CA ALA A 234 -17.05 58.17 -21.14
C ALA A 234 -17.70 59.14 -20.14
N ILE A 235 -17.47 58.93 -18.84
CA ILE A 235 -18.11 59.71 -17.79
C ILE A 235 -17.59 61.14 -17.75
N PRO A 236 -16.28 61.43 -17.58
CA PRO A 236 -15.79 62.80 -17.55
C PRO A 236 -16.07 63.56 -18.83
N LEU A 237 -15.90 62.95 -20.00
CA LEU A 237 -16.15 63.61 -21.27
C LEU A 237 -17.61 63.99 -21.42
N THR A 238 -18.56 63.13 -21.03
CA THR A 238 -19.99 63.45 -21.04
C THR A 238 -20.32 64.54 -20.03
N THR A 239 -19.74 64.54 -18.83
CA THR A 239 -19.97 65.59 -17.81
C THR A 239 -19.43 66.94 -18.24
N TRP A 240 -18.38 66.98 -19.06
CA TRP A 240 -17.82 68.22 -19.63
C TRP A 240 -18.56 68.69 -20.92
N GLY A 241 -19.68 68.06 -21.24
CA GLY A 241 -20.51 68.47 -22.37
C GLY A 241 -20.06 67.90 -23.72
N HIS A 242 -19.25 66.85 -23.72
CA HIS A 242 -18.75 66.18 -24.92
C HIS A 242 -19.43 64.84 -25.15
N GLY A 243 -19.47 64.44 -26.42
CA GLY A 243 -19.90 63.11 -26.86
C GLY A 243 -21.41 62.91 -26.94
N PRO A 244 -21.81 61.70 -27.36
CA PRO A 244 -23.17 61.41 -27.83
C PRO A 244 -24.25 61.53 -26.75
N PHE A 245 -23.92 61.35 -25.50
CA PHE A 245 -24.87 61.49 -24.38
C PHE A 245 -25.07 62.95 -23.98
N ALA A 246 -24.05 63.78 -24.08
CA ALA A 246 -24.16 65.23 -23.86
C ALA A 246 -24.98 65.90 -24.99
N ASP A 247 -24.76 65.51 -26.24
CA ASP A 247 -25.48 66.02 -27.41
C ASP A 247 -26.99 65.61 -27.44
N ALA A 248 -27.35 64.51 -26.73
CA ALA A 248 -28.74 64.07 -26.60
C ALA A 248 -29.64 65.12 -25.92
N GLY A 249 -29.12 65.91 -25.01
CA GLY A 249 -29.87 66.98 -24.32
C GLY A 249 -30.45 68.01 -25.27
N PRO A 250 -29.64 68.76 -26.02
CA PRO A 250 -30.10 69.74 -26.98
C PRO A 250 -30.99 69.16 -28.09
N ARG A 251 -30.66 67.97 -28.60
CA ARG A 251 -31.41 67.36 -29.70
C ARG A 251 -32.79 66.86 -29.32
N PHE A 252 -32.95 66.28 -28.14
CA PHE A 252 -34.18 65.65 -27.69
C PHE A 252 -34.87 66.37 -26.54
N GLN A 253 -34.47 67.61 -26.26
CA GLN A 253 -34.96 68.42 -25.11
C GLN A 253 -34.87 67.62 -23.76
N MET A 254 -33.84 66.80 -23.62
CA MET A 254 -33.67 65.97 -22.48
C MET A 254 -32.98 66.73 -21.35
N SER A 255 -33.44 66.52 -20.11
CA SER A 255 -32.81 67.09 -18.95
C SER A 255 -31.38 66.52 -18.72
N VAL A 256 -30.54 67.23 -18.01
CA VAL A 256 -29.19 66.77 -17.67
C VAL A 256 -29.25 65.44 -16.89
N ASP A 257 -30.25 65.25 -16.03
CA ASP A 257 -30.45 63.98 -15.31
C ASP A 257 -30.80 62.85 -16.30
N GLY A 258 -31.53 63.12 -17.36
CA GLY A 258 -31.81 62.18 -18.43
C GLY A 258 -30.55 61.74 -19.19
N GLN A 259 -29.62 62.68 -19.45
CA GLN A 259 -28.30 62.35 -20.02
C GLN A 259 -27.49 61.43 -19.13
N GLY A 260 -27.53 61.68 -17.78
CA GLY A 260 -26.89 60.83 -16.79
C GLY A 260 -27.48 59.43 -16.75
N ILE A 261 -28.82 59.27 -16.91
CA ILE A 261 -29.48 57.97 -17.03
C ILE A 261 -29.00 57.20 -18.24
N LEU A 262 -28.88 57.85 -19.42
CA LEU A 262 -28.38 57.21 -20.61
C LEU A 262 -26.94 56.72 -20.48
N LEU A 263 -26.06 57.57 -19.92
CA LEU A 263 -24.65 57.23 -19.66
C LEU A 263 -24.54 56.06 -18.69
N ALA A 264 -25.29 56.11 -17.58
CA ALA A 264 -25.29 55.03 -16.60
C ALA A 264 -25.82 53.71 -17.16
N THR A 265 -26.89 53.78 -17.97
CA THR A 265 -27.45 52.62 -18.69
C THR A 265 -26.43 52.03 -19.68
N TYR A 266 -25.68 52.87 -20.40
CA TYR A 266 -24.56 52.39 -21.22
C TYR A 266 -23.51 51.62 -20.41
N GLY A 267 -23.12 52.14 -19.25
CA GLY A 267 -22.20 51.43 -18.36
C GLY A 267 -22.72 50.08 -17.86
N VAL A 268 -24.03 50.01 -17.55
CA VAL A 268 -24.70 48.74 -17.21
C VAL A 268 -24.66 47.74 -18.39
N VAL A 269 -24.98 48.19 -19.59
CA VAL A 269 -24.96 47.35 -20.80
C VAL A 269 -23.56 46.81 -21.06
N CYS A 270 -22.52 47.66 -20.98
CA CYS A 270 -21.13 47.22 -21.16
C CYS A 270 -20.75 46.15 -20.09
N ALA A 271 -21.12 46.36 -18.84
CA ALA A 271 -20.85 45.41 -17.74
C ALA A 271 -21.61 44.08 -17.95
N LEU A 272 -22.90 44.13 -18.39
CA LEU A 272 -23.72 42.94 -18.68
C LEU A 272 -23.22 42.14 -19.86
N VAL A 273 -22.46 42.76 -20.77
CA VAL A 273 -21.79 42.05 -21.87
C VAL A 273 -20.46 41.44 -21.38
N VAL A 274 -19.63 42.23 -20.73
CA VAL A 274 -18.28 41.82 -20.37
C VAL A 274 -18.26 40.74 -19.28
N ILE A 275 -19.02 40.92 -18.18
CA ILE A 275 -18.94 40.04 -17.03
C ILE A 275 -19.41 38.62 -17.34
N PRO A 276 -20.61 38.38 -17.92
CA PRO A 276 -21.04 37.04 -18.28
C PRO A 276 -20.06 36.35 -19.23
N LEU A 277 -19.53 37.12 -20.20
CA LEU A 277 -18.62 36.57 -21.20
C LEU A 277 -17.30 36.12 -20.59
N VAL A 278 -16.71 36.92 -19.70
CA VAL A 278 -15.51 36.58 -18.92
C VAL A 278 -15.75 35.31 -18.13
N LEU A 279 -16.91 35.18 -17.46
CA LEU A 279 -17.23 33.98 -16.66
C LEU A 279 -17.40 32.76 -17.55
N THR A 280 -18.14 32.84 -18.66
CA THR A 280 -18.36 31.73 -19.57
C THR A 280 -17.05 31.23 -20.20
N VAL A 281 -16.17 32.14 -20.64
CA VAL A 281 -14.85 31.75 -21.17
C VAL A 281 -14.00 31.09 -20.08
N SER A 282 -13.99 31.63 -18.88
CA SER A 282 -13.24 31.04 -17.75
C SER A 282 -13.75 29.63 -17.38
N GLU A 283 -15.06 29.40 -17.43
CA GLU A 283 -15.70 28.12 -17.15
C GLU A 283 -15.37 27.09 -18.24
N GLN A 284 -15.49 27.47 -19.52
CA GLN A 284 -15.14 26.59 -20.66
C GLN A 284 -13.67 26.18 -20.64
N LEU A 285 -12.75 27.11 -20.35
CA LEU A 285 -11.32 26.80 -20.23
C LEU A 285 -11.03 25.82 -19.11
N GLU A 286 -11.71 25.95 -17.99
CA GLU A 286 -11.53 25.02 -16.87
C GLU A 286 -12.04 23.61 -17.21
N HIS A 287 -13.23 23.50 -17.82
CA HIS A 287 -13.74 22.21 -18.28
C HIS A 287 -12.82 21.55 -19.32
N ALA A 288 -12.29 22.33 -20.26
CA ALA A 288 -11.34 21.83 -21.24
C ALA A 288 -10.04 21.32 -20.58
N ARG A 289 -9.52 22.06 -19.58
CA ARG A 289 -8.34 21.65 -18.81
C ARG A 289 -8.60 20.38 -17.98
N GLN A 290 -9.76 20.30 -17.33
CA GLN A 290 -10.13 19.11 -16.56
C GLN A 290 -10.24 17.88 -17.46
N ALA A 291 -10.91 18.01 -18.61
CA ALA A 291 -11.03 16.92 -19.59
C ALA A 291 -9.65 16.48 -20.13
N ALA A 292 -8.75 17.43 -20.41
CA ALA A 292 -7.39 17.13 -20.85
C ALA A 292 -6.59 16.40 -19.75
N ALA A 293 -6.66 16.90 -18.52
CA ALA A 293 -5.97 16.28 -17.37
C ALA A 293 -6.48 14.86 -17.06
N GLU A 294 -7.78 14.63 -17.22
CA GLU A 294 -8.39 13.32 -17.03
C GLU A 294 -7.96 12.34 -18.12
N ARG A 295 -7.92 12.81 -19.38
CA ARG A 295 -7.39 12.03 -20.49
C ARG A 295 -5.92 11.67 -20.30
N ASP A 296 -5.09 12.65 -19.92
CA ASP A 296 -3.66 12.44 -19.65
C ASP A 296 -3.46 11.47 -18.49
N LYS A 297 -4.29 11.56 -17.45
CA LYS A 297 -4.25 10.63 -16.31
C LYS A 297 -4.54 9.19 -16.76
N VAL A 298 -5.58 8.97 -17.55
CA VAL A 298 -5.90 7.64 -18.10
C VAL A 298 -4.75 7.12 -18.96
N GLN A 299 -4.21 7.96 -19.84
CA GLN A 299 -3.09 7.60 -20.70
C GLN A 299 -1.82 7.27 -19.89
N ASN A 300 -1.54 8.03 -18.85
CA ASN A 300 -0.41 7.77 -17.94
C ASN A 300 -0.59 6.47 -17.13
N ILE A 301 -1.82 6.13 -16.73
CA ILE A 301 -2.10 4.84 -16.08
C ILE A 301 -1.82 3.69 -17.05
N VAL A 302 -2.33 3.75 -18.26
CA VAL A 302 -2.11 2.71 -19.29
C VAL A 302 -0.63 2.58 -19.64
N ASN A 303 0.10 3.69 -19.75
CA ASN A 303 1.54 3.68 -20.07
C ASN A 303 2.42 3.31 -18.86
N GLY A 304 1.97 3.62 -17.63
CA GLY A 304 2.70 3.35 -16.39
C GLY A 304 2.66 1.89 -15.94
N THR A 305 1.73 1.08 -16.47
CA THR A 305 1.65 -0.36 -16.20
C THR A 305 2.74 -1.13 -16.97
N ALA A 306 3.99 -0.95 -16.52
CA ALA A 306 5.14 -1.50 -17.22
C ALA A 306 5.21 -3.04 -17.23
N GLY A 307 4.65 -3.72 -16.22
CA GLY A 307 4.65 -5.18 -16.11
C GLY A 307 3.51 -5.88 -16.87
N VAL A 308 2.50 -5.13 -17.33
CA VAL A 308 1.32 -5.71 -17.98
C VAL A 308 1.20 -5.16 -19.40
N ALA A 309 1.10 -6.05 -20.37
CA ALA A 309 0.76 -5.69 -21.74
C ALA A 309 -0.74 -5.36 -21.84
N ILE A 310 -1.08 -4.19 -22.35
CA ILE A 310 -2.45 -3.78 -22.63
C ILE A 310 -2.57 -3.54 -24.13
N ILE A 311 -3.43 -4.32 -24.79
CA ILE A 311 -3.67 -4.23 -26.22
C ILE A 311 -5.17 -4.01 -26.43
N GLY A 312 -5.52 -2.89 -27.07
CA GLY A 312 -6.88 -2.60 -27.50
C GLY A 312 -7.06 -2.84 -28.99
N THR A 313 -8.24 -3.29 -29.38
CA THR A 313 -8.60 -3.45 -30.80
C THR A 313 -9.95 -2.81 -31.09
N ASP A 314 -10.22 -2.53 -32.35
CA ASP A 314 -11.56 -2.22 -32.83
C ASP A 314 -12.44 -3.49 -32.91
N GLU A 315 -13.68 -3.34 -33.34
CA GLU A 315 -14.63 -4.45 -33.53
C GLU A 315 -14.19 -5.49 -34.56
N HIS A 316 -13.27 -5.10 -35.48
CA HIS A 316 -12.71 -5.97 -36.51
C HIS A 316 -11.39 -6.64 -36.09
N GLY A 317 -10.91 -6.38 -34.88
CA GLY A 317 -9.65 -6.93 -34.35
C GLY A 317 -8.39 -6.19 -34.82
N ARG A 318 -8.51 -4.94 -35.32
CA ARG A 318 -7.36 -4.09 -35.62
C ARG A 318 -6.89 -3.41 -34.36
N VAL A 319 -5.60 -3.42 -34.14
CA VAL A 319 -4.98 -2.83 -32.94
C VAL A 319 -5.15 -1.31 -32.94
N THR A 320 -5.76 -0.79 -31.89
CA THR A 320 -6.02 0.64 -31.65
C THR A 320 -5.23 1.20 -30.46
N LEU A 321 -4.80 0.33 -29.55
CA LEU A 321 -4.00 0.65 -28.36
C LEU A 321 -2.94 -0.42 -28.18
N PHE A 322 -1.71 0.03 -27.91
CA PHE A 322 -0.57 -0.84 -27.64
C PHE A 322 0.35 -0.12 -26.65
N ASN A 323 0.31 -0.52 -25.36
CA ASN A 323 1.02 0.17 -24.32
C ASN A 323 2.52 -0.25 -24.27
N PRO A 324 3.38 0.48 -23.53
CA PRO A 324 4.79 0.12 -23.38
C PRO A 324 5.03 -1.28 -22.75
N GLY A 325 4.06 -1.82 -22.00
CA GLY A 325 4.07 -3.20 -21.53
C GLY A 325 3.99 -4.19 -22.69
N ALA A 326 3.09 -3.97 -23.64
CA ALA A 326 2.94 -4.78 -24.83
C ALA A 326 4.17 -4.69 -25.76
N GLU A 327 4.79 -3.51 -25.86
CA GLU A 327 6.04 -3.35 -26.63
C GLU A 327 7.17 -4.23 -26.08
N ARG A 328 7.37 -4.21 -24.75
CA ARG A 328 8.39 -5.05 -24.09
C ARG A 328 8.08 -6.55 -24.21
N LEU A 329 6.83 -6.88 -24.03
CA LEU A 329 6.39 -8.26 -24.01
C LEU A 329 6.52 -8.91 -25.39
N LEU A 330 6.02 -8.26 -26.44
CA LEU A 330 5.98 -8.77 -27.80
C LEU A 330 7.16 -8.37 -28.69
N GLY A 331 7.95 -7.36 -28.25
CA GLY A 331 9.12 -6.89 -29.00
C GLY A 331 8.81 -6.02 -30.22
N TYR A 332 7.54 -5.64 -30.42
CA TYR A 332 7.12 -4.69 -31.46
C TYR A 332 6.99 -3.29 -30.89
N ARG A 333 7.18 -2.28 -31.71
CA ARG A 333 6.83 -0.89 -31.35
C ARG A 333 5.37 -0.62 -31.68
N ALA A 334 4.73 0.26 -30.93
CA ALA A 334 3.32 0.62 -31.15
C ALA A 334 3.05 1.10 -32.59
N ASP A 335 3.97 1.91 -33.17
CA ASP A 335 3.87 2.42 -34.54
C ASP A 335 3.92 1.32 -35.63
N GLU A 336 4.51 0.15 -35.34
CA GLU A 336 4.57 -1.01 -36.24
C GLU A 336 3.30 -1.88 -36.20
N VAL A 337 2.52 -1.76 -35.12
CA VAL A 337 1.41 -2.68 -34.80
C VAL A 337 0.04 -2.03 -34.96
N LEU A 338 -0.06 -0.73 -34.71
CA LEU A 338 -1.32 0.01 -34.82
C LEU A 338 -1.95 -0.13 -36.20
N GLY A 339 -3.24 -0.49 -36.25
CA GLY A 339 -4.02 -0.75 -37.45
C GLY A 339 -3.87 -2.15 -38.03
N ARG A 340 -2.91 -2.98 -37.58
CA ARG A 340 -2.76 -4.38 -38.01
C ARG A 340 -3.75 -5.28 -37.27
N LEU A 341 -3.98 -6.47 -37.81
CA LEU A 341 -4.87 -7.45 -37.17
C LEU A 341 -4.15 -8.19 -36.04
N ILE A 342 -4.77 -8.23 -34.88
CA ILE A 342 -4.20 -8.86 -33.67
C ILE A 342 -3.86 -10.35 -33.89
N ARG A 343 -4.58 -11.05 -34.75
CA ARG A 343 -4.33 -12.46 -35.08
C ARG A 343 -2.93 -12.72 -35.65
N GLU A 344 -2.28 -11.69 -36.24
CA GLU A 344 -0.94 -11.83 -36.84
C GLU A 344 0.16 -12.03 -35.79
N PHE A 345 -0.13 -11.78 -34.52
CA PHE A 345 0.78 -11.91 -33.37
C PHE A 345 0.58 -13.23 -32.59
N HIS A 346 -0.18 -14.18 -33.15
CA HIS A 346 -0.41 -15.51 -32.56
C HIS A 346 0.03 -16.59 -33.56
N SER A 347 0.74 -17.61 -33.07
CA SER A 347 1.10 -18.75 -33.91
C SER A 347 -0.12 -19.65 -34.15
N ALA A 348 -0.15 -20.32 -35.30
CA ALA A 348 -1.21 -21.30 -35.62
C ALA A 348 -1.28 -22.42 -34.60
N ASP A 349 -0.10 -22.84 -34.08
CA ASP A 349 0.02 -23.91 -33.09
C ASP A 349 -0.58 -23.49 -31.74
N ALA A 350 -0.31 -22.28 -31.27
CA ALA A 350 -0.89 -21.72 -30.03
C ALA A 350 -2.43 -21.61 -30.12
N ILE A 351 -2.97 -21.24 -31.29
CA ILE A 351 -4.41 -21.20 -31.51
C ILE A 351 -5.00 -22.61 -31.52
N SER A 352 -4.34 -23.58 -32.17
CA SER A 352 -4.82 -24.96 -32.25
C SER A 352 -4.81 -25.63 -30.88
N GLU A 353 -3.77 -25.41 -30.09
CA GLU A 353 -3.65 -25.92 -28.71
C GLU A 353 -4.77 -25.36 -27.82
N LYS A 354 -4.96 -24.05 -27.87
CA LYS A 354 -6.01 -23.40 -27.08
C LYS A 354 -7.42 -23.78 -27.53
N ALA A 355 -7.63 -23.98 -28.84
CA ALA A 355 -8.88 -24.48 -29.37
C ALA A 355 -9.20 -25.89 -28.87
N ALA A 356 -8.20 -26.78 -28.80
CA ALA A 356 -8.34 -28.13 -28.26
C ALA A 356 -8.68 -28.11 -26.77
N GLU A 357 -8.01 -27.25 -25.98
CA GLU A 357 -8.31 -27.06 -24.56
C GLU A 357 -9.76 -26.57 -24.32
N LEU A 358 -10.22 -25.63 -25.15
CA LEU A 358 -11.57 -25.06 -25.04
C LEU A 358 -12.66 -25.92 -25.71
N GLY A 359 -12.29 -26.97 -26.46
CA GLY A 359 -13.23 -27.83 -27.20
C GLY A 359 -13.92 -27.09 -28.36
N VAL A 360 -13.24 -26.14 -29.01
CA VAL A 360 -13.78 -25.31 -30.10
C VAL A 360 -12.99 -25.48 -31.39
N ALA A 361 -13.50 -24.93 -32.49
CA ALA A 361 -12.78 -24.97 -33.77
C ALA A 361 -11.47 -24.15 -33.69
N ALA A 362 -10.41 -24.64 -34.35
CA ALA A 362 -9.11 -23.99 -34.43
C ALA A 362 -9.12 -22.76 -35.35
N ASP A 363 -9.97 -21.79 -35.01
CA ASP A 363 -10.08 -20.48 -35.68
C ASP A 363 -9.89 -19.38 -34.65
N PHE A 364 -9.04 -18.40 -34.96
CA PHE A 364 -8.71 -17.31 -34.04
C PHE A 364 -9.95 -16.58 -33.51
N GLY A 365 -10.91 -16.28 -34.39
CA GLY A 365 -12.12 -15.54 -34.00
C GLY A 365 -13.04 -16.39 -33.10
N VAL A 366 -13.06 -17.71 -33.27
CA VAL A 366 -13.83 -18.62 -32.42
C VAL A 366 -13.18 -18.71 -31.03
N VAL A 367 -11.87 -18.93 -30.99
CA VAL A 367 -11.09 -18.99 -29.74
C VAL A 367 -11.22 -17.67 -28.97
N ALA A 368 -11.00 -16.53 -29.63
CA ALA A 368 -11.11 -15.20 -29.00
C ALA A 368 -12.51 -14.97 -28.40
N ARG A 369 -13.58 -15.30 -29.13
CA ARG A 369 -14.97 -15.16 -28.61
C ARG A 369 -15.21 -16.03 -27.38
N SER A 370 -14.62 -17.23 -27.35
CA SER A 370 -14.75 -18.14 -26.22
C SER A 370 -13.99 -17.65 -24.97
N LEU A 371 -12.94 -16.86 -25.15
CA LEU A 371 -12.14 -16.30 -24.05
C LEU A 371 -12.73 -15.02 -23.43
N ILE A 372 -13.66 -14.36 -24.12
CA ILE A 372 -14.24 -13.09 -23.63
C ILE A 372 -14.96 -13.33 -22.30
N GLY A 373 -14.50 -12.64 -21.26
CA GLY A 373 -15.11 -12.65 -19.94
C GLY A 373 -14.86 -13.92 -19.10
N GLN A 374 -14.03 -14.85 -19.56
CA GLN A 374 -13.67 -16.07 -18.80
C GLN A 374 -12.60 -15.85 -17.71
N GLY A 375 -12.04 -14.63 -17.61
CA GLY A 375 -10.94 -14.33 -16.69
C GLY A 375 -9.57 -14.57 -17.32
N ALA A 376 -8.57 -14.76 -16.46
CA ALA A 376 -7.20 -14.99 -16.92
C ALA A 376 -7.04 -16.43 -17.46
N THR A 377 -6.43 -16.55 -18.62
CA THR A 377 -6.10 -17.85 -19.26
C THR A 377 -4.68 -17.81 -19.81
N ASP A 378 -3.98 -18.92 -19.67
CA ASP A 378 -2.62 -19.04 -20.17
C ASP A 378 -2.64 -19.31 -21.67
N MET A 379 -1.79 -18.59 -22.40
CA MET A 379 -1.69 -18.68 -23.85
C MET A 379 -0.27 -18.37 -24.31
N ARG A 380 0.17 -18.95 -25.44
CA ARG A 380 1.45 -18.63 -26.05
C ARG A 380 1.32 -17.50 -27.07
N PHE A 381 2.24 -16.55 -27.01
CA PHE A 381 2.40 -15.46 -27.96
C PHE A 381 3.73 -15.58 -28.69
N LEU A 382 3.72 -15.16 -29.95
CA LEU A 382 4.92 -15.09 -30.78
C LEU A 382 5.50 -13.67 -30.74
N ARG A 383 6.71 -13.56 -30.26
CA ARG A 383 7.47 -12.29 -30.27
C ARG A 383 8.00 -11.95 -31.67
N LYS A 384 8.43 -10.70 -31.83
CA LYS A 384 9.02 -10.20 -33.10
C LYS A 384 10.28 -10.97 -33.52
N ASP A 385 11.07 -11.44 -32.55
CA ASP A 385 12.29 -12.24 -32.76
C ASP A 385 12.03 -13.74 -33.05
N GLY A 386 10.76 -14.15 -33.03
CA GLY A 386 10.33 -15.53 -33.24
C GLY A 386 10.32 -16.39 -31.96
N GLU A 387 10.64 -15.82 -30.79
CA GLU A 387 10.54 -16.51 -29.50
C GLU A 387 9.07 -16.64 -29.08
N GLU A 388 8.66 -17.85 -28.68
CA GLU A 388 7.35 -18.07 -28.04
C GLU A 388 7.48 -17.90 -26.53
N ARG A 389 6.54 -17.16 -25.93
CA ARG A 389 6.45 -16.97 -24.49
C ARG A 389 5.08 -17.29 -23.96
N SER A 390 5.03 -17.75 -22.71
CA SER A 390 3.79 -18.04 -21.98
C SER A 390 3.26 -16.79 -21.32
N HIS A 391 1.99 -16.47 -21.59
CA HIS A 391 1.33 -15.29 -21.03
C HIS A 391 0.03 -15.69 -20.34
N SER A 392 -0.26 -15.07 -19.22
CA SER A 392 -1.60 -15.11 -18.64
C SER A 392 -2.38 -13.92 -19.17
N MET A 393 -3.44 -14.17 -19.94
CA MET A 393 -4.20 -13.17 -20.68
C MET A 393 -5.66 -13.15 -20.27
N SER A 394 -6.21 -11.95 -20.09
CA SER A 394 -7.66 -11.72 -19.99
C SER A 394 -8.15 -10.91 -21.19
N LEU A 395 -9.28 -11.31 -21.77
CA LEU A 395 -9.89 -10.63 -22.90
C LEU A 395 -11.30 -10.13 -22.54
N ASN A 396 -11.53 -8.84 -22.74
CA ASN A 396 -12.80 -8.21 -22.45
C ASN A 396 -13.29 -7.37 -23.65
N ARG A 397 -14.61 -7.21 -23.77
CA ARG A 397 -15.21 -6.32 -24.77
C ARG A 397 -15.33 -4.89 -24.22
N ILE A 398 -15.21 -3.92 -25.13
CA ILE A 398 -15.46 -2.52 -24.86
C ILE A 398 -16.80 -2.18 -25.51
N GLU A 399 -17.73 -1.63 -24.74
CA GLU A 399 -19.07 -1.29 -25.20
C GLU A 399 -19.30 0.23 -25.11
N ASP A 400 -20.09 0.77 -26.04
CA ASP A 400 -20.54 2.17 -25.97
C ASP A 400 -21.72 2.32 -24.97
N ASP A 401 -22.14 3.57 -24.73
CA ASP A 401 -23.24 3.89 -23.82
C ASP A 401 -24.59 3.23 -24.22
N ARG A 402 -24.67 2.63 -25.40
CA ARG A 402 -25.84 1.94 -25.94
C ARG A 402 -25.69 0.41 -25.91
N GLY A 403 -24.59 -0.11 -25.31
CA GLY A 403 -24.30 -1.54 -25.22
C GLY A 403 -23.83 -2.18 -26.54
N ARG A 404 -23.38 -1.40 -27.52
CA ARG A 404 -22.80 -1.92 -28.75
C ARG A 404 -21.30 -2.12 -28.55
N VAL A 405 -20.79 -3.28 -28.98
CA VAL A 405 -19.35 -3.56 -28.93
C VAL A 405 -18.62 -2.64 -29.92
N ILE A 406 -17.71 -1.84 -29.41
CA ILE A 406 -16.85 -0.95 -30.18
C ILE A 406 -15.40 -1.43 -30.28
N GLY A 407 -15.07 -2.51 -29.57
CA GLY A 407 -13.74 -3.10 -29.59
C GLY A 407 -13.52 -4.11 -28.47
N TYR A 408 -12.27 -4.52 -28.34
CA TYR A 408 -11.83 -5.46 -27.32
C TYR A 408 -10.56 -4.96 -26.65
N VAL A 409 -10.36 -5.31 -25.40
CA VAL A 409 -9.12 -5.06 -24.67
C VAL A 409 -8.60 -6.36 -24.08
N SER A 410 -7.34 -6.67 -24.32
CA SER A 410 -6.62 -7.73 -23.64
C SER A 410 -5.58 -7.14 -22.69
N THR A 411 -5.47 -7.78 -21.52
CA THR A 411 -4.37 -7.56 -20.59
C THR A 411 -3.59 -8.85 -20.46
N SER A 412 -2.27 -8.79 -20.57
CA SER A 412 -1.41 -9.96 -20.53
C SER A 412 -0.20 -9.74 -19.65
N GLU A 413 0.16 -10.76 -18.88
CA GLU A 413 1.35 -10.82 -18.05
C GLU A 413 2.26 -11.95 -18.52
N ASP A 414 3.58 -11.72 -18.59
CA ASP A 414 4.56 -12.75 -18.90
C ASP A 414 4.70 -13.70 -17.71
N ILE A 415 4.36 -14.97 -17.91
CA ILE A 415 4.45 -16.02 -16.90
C ILE A 415 5.50 -17.07 -17.27
N THR A 416 6.35 -16.81 -18.26
CA THR A 416 7.33 -17.77 -18.76
C THR A 416 8.24 -18.27 -17.65
N GLU A 417 8.84 -17.38 -16.86
CA GLU A 417 9.69 -17.75 -15.73
C GLU A 417 8.96 -18.59 -14.68
N ARG A 418 7.67 -18.27 -14.43
CA ARG A 418 6.83 -19.04 -13.50
C ARG A 418 6.58 -20.46 -14.00
N VAL A 419 6.18 -20.61 -15.25
CA VAL A 419 5.91 -21.93 -15.86
C VAL A 419 7.18 -22.79 -15.91
N GLU A 420 8.32 -22.20 -16.27
CA GLU A 420 9.62 -22.89 -16.25
C GLU A 420 10.05 -23.29 -14.83
N ALA A 421 9.83 -22.41 -13.84
CA ALA A 421 10.15 -22.72 -12.44
C ALA A 421 9.26 -23.84 -11.90
N GLU A 422 7.98 -23.84 -12.20
CA GLU A 422 7.05 -24.92 -11.86
C GLU A 422 7.47 -26.24 -12.51
N GLY A 423 7.87 -26.22 -13.79
CA GLY A 423 8.37 -27.41 -14.48
C GLY A 423 9.63 -27.99 -13.82
N ARG A 424 10.61 -27.14 -13.49
CA ARG A 424 11.84 -27.54 -12.77
C ARG A 424 11.55 -28.13 -11.38
N LEU A 425 10.56 -27.56 -10.68
CA LEU A 425 10.17 -28.05 -9.36
C LEU A 425 9.54 -29.44 -9.45
N VAL A 426 8.68 -29.68 -10.43
CA VAL A 426 8.07 -31.00 -10.67
C VAL A 426 9.14 -32.05 -10.97
N GLU A 427 10.12 -31.73 -11.82
CA GLU A 427 11.23 -32.63 -12.16
C GLU A 427 12.12 -32.91 -10.94
N ALA A 428 12.42 -31.90 -10.13
CA ALA A 428 13.19 -32.06 -8.91
C ALA A 428 12.47 -32.94 -7.87
N LEU A 429 11.17 -32.76 -7.69
CA LEU A 429 10.36 -33.58 -6.78
C LEU A 429 10.30 -35.03 -7.23
N GLU A 430 10.18 -35.30 -8.53
CA GLU A 430 10.17 -36.69 -9.04
C GLU A 430 11.54 -37.35 -8.84
N THR A 431 12.64 -36.60 -9.05
CA THR A 431 14.00 -37.09 -8.80
C THR A 431 14.21 -37.41 -7.32
N GLU A 432 13.77 -36.52 -6.41
CA GLU A 432 13.84 -36.75 -4.97
C GLU A 432 13.03 -37.97 -4.54
N ARG A 433 11.82 -38.14 -5.08
CA ARG A 433 10.96 -39.29 -4.80
C ARG A 433 11.64 -40.61 -5.17
N GLN A 434 12.26 -40.67 -6.35
CA GLN A 434 12.99 -41.85 -6.79
C GLN A 434 14.21 -42.16 -5.91
N ALA A 435 14.91 -41.10 -5.44
CA ALA A 435 16.03 -41.27 -4.54
C ALA A 435 15.60 -41.84 -3.16
N VAL A 436 14.50 -41.32 -2.61
CA VAL A 436 13.93 -41.83 -1.34
C VAL A 436 13.48 -43.29 -1.47
N GLU A 437 12.88 -43.67 -2.60
CA GLU A 437 12.43 -45.03 -2.84
C GLU A 437 13.62 -46.00 -2.90
N ARG A 438 14.70 -45.63 -3.60
CA ARG A 438 15.95 -46.41 -3.62
C ARG A 438 16.60 -46.56 -2.25
N LEU A 439 16.62 -45.49 -1.46
CA LEU A 439 17.16 -45.54 -0.08
C LEU A 439 16.38 -46.53 0.78
N ARG A 440 15.06 -46.56 0.66
CA ARG A 440 14.20 -47.52 1.38
C ARG A 440 14.48 -48.97 0.97
N GLU A 441 14.64 -49.23 -0.33
CA GLU A 441 14.99 -50.54 -0.83
C GLU A 441 16.34 -51.03 -0.27
N VAL A 442 17.36 -50.18 -0.28
CA VAL A 442 18.70 -50.49 0.27
C VAL A 442 18.61 -50.78 1.76
N ASP A 443 17.83 -49.99 2.52
CA ASP A 443 17.66 -50.19 3.95
C ASP A 443 16.96 -51.53 4.27
N GLN A 444 15.88 -51.86 3.57
CA GLN A 444 15.19 -53.14 3.70
C GLN A 444 16.10 -54.33 3.38
N VAL A 445 16.92 -54.24 2.33
CA VAL A 445 17.87 -55.30 1.97
C VAL A 445 18.93 -55.48 3.07
N LYS A 446 19.44 -54.37 3.64
CA LYS A 446 20.41 -54.39 4.75
C LYS A 446 19.82 -55.12 5.97
N ASP A 447 18.60 -54.84 6.35
CA ASP A 447 17.95 -55.38 7.53
C ASP A 447 17.63 -56.89 7.37
N ALA A 448 17.08 -57.25 6.20
CA ALA A 448 16.87 -58.66 5.87
C ALA A 448 18.19 -59.47 5.87
N PHE A 449 19.28 -58.87 5.38
CA PHE A 449 20.61 -59.50 5.38
C PHE A 449 21.12 -59.72 6.80
N VAL A 450 21.08 -58.71 7.71
CA VAL A 450 21.54 -58.83 9.08
C VAL A 450 20.73 -59.90 9.82
N SER A 451 19.43 -59.93 9.67
CA SER A 451 18.55 -60.93 10.30
C SER A 451 18.85 -62.35 9.80
N SER A 452 18.94 -62.53 8.48
CA SER A 452 19.22 -63.86 7.88
C SER A 452 20.59 -64.41 8.28
N VAL A 453 21.64 -63.60 8.13
CA VAL A 453 23.01 -64.01 8.48
C VAL A 453 23.12 -64.40 9.97
N SER A 454 22.44 -63.67 10.83
CA SER A 454 22.48 -63.99 12.27
C SER A 454 21.79 -65.32 12.59
N HIS A 455 20.68 -65.63 11.91
CA HIS A 455 20.02 -66.91 12.10
C HIS A 455 20.85 -68.06 11.53
N GLU A 456 21.45 -67.87 10.37
CA GLU A 456 22.33 -68.83 9.70
C GLU A 456 23.61 -69.11 10.47
N LEU A 457 24.13 -68.15 11.25
CA LEU A 457 25.30 -68.31 12.12
C LEU A 457 24.95 -68.96 13.48
N ARG A 458 23.76 -68.66 14.03
CA ARG A 458 23.36 -69.22 15.34
C ARG A 458 23.28 -70.72 15.34
N THR A 459 22.70 -71.32 14.30
CA THR A 459 22.47 -72.77 14.20
C THR A 459 23.76 -73.59 14.28
N PRO A 460 24.81 -73.35 13.46
CA PRO A 460 26.05 -74.13 13.53
C PRO A 460 26.79 -73.91 14.86
N ILE A 461 26.75 -72.66 15.43
CA ILE A 461 27.42 -72.38 16.70
C ILE A 461 26.74 -73.15 17.83
N THR A 462 25.41 -73.19 17.87
CA THR A 462 24.67 -73.97 18.87
C THR A 462 24.97 -75.45 18.75
N SER A 463 25.13 -75.96 17.53
CA SER A 463 25.57 -77.38 17.32
C SER A 463 26.99 -77.61 17.85
N ILE A 464 27.94 -76.68 17.61
CA ILE A 464 29.30 -76.77 18.14
C ILE A 464 29.27 -76.82 19.66
N LEU A 465 28.49 -75.92 20.31
CA LEU A 465 28.33 -75.91 21.77
C LEU A 465 27.77 -77.24 22.29
N GLY A 466 26.73 -77.78 21.66
CA GLY A 466 26.17 -79.08 22.05
C GLY A 466 27.17 -80.24 21.97
N TYR A 467 27.98 -80.27 20.89
CA TYR A 467 29.03 -81.28 20.78
C TYR A 467 30.16 -81.08 21.81
N THR A 468 30.54 -79.84 22.10
CA THR A 468 31.57 -79.57 23.13
C THR A 468 31.07 -79.96 24.51
N GLU A 469 29.80 -79.71 24.86
CA GLU A 469 29.17 -80.16 26.09
C GLU A 469 29.19 -81.72 26.22
N MET A 470 28.75 -82.44 25.16
CA MET A 470 28.77 -83.91 25.18
C MET A 470 30.19 -84.48 25.33
N LEU A 471 31.19 -83.75 24.80
CA LEU A 471 32.60 -84.12 24.97
C LEU A 471 33.10 -83.87 26.36
N GLU A 472 32.72 -82.78 27.02
CA GLU A 472 33.05 -82.48 28.41
C GLU A 472 32.39 -83.45 29.38
N ASP A 473 31.14 -83.81 29.09
CA ASP A 473 30.37 -84.79 29.94
C ASP A 473 30.77 -86.25 29.68
N GLY A 474 31.74 -86.48 28.84
CA GLY A 474 32.29 -87.82 28.65
C GLY A 474 31.38 -88.72 27.83
N VAL A 475 30.34 -88.22 27.15
CA VAL A 475 29.40 -89.04 26.31
C VAL A 475 30.12 -89.87 25.21
N TYR A 476 31.25 -89.37 24.74
CA TYR A 476 32.07 -90.00 23.69
C TYR A 476 33.35 -90.62 24.23
N GLY A 477 33.43 -90.74 25.61
CA GLY A 477 34.59 -91.25 26.33
C GLY A 477 35.37 -90.17 27.04
N ASP A 478 36.21 -90.60 27.99
CA ASP A 478 37.00 -89.67 28.87
C ASP A 478 38.10 -89.00 28.04
N LEU A 479 38.19 -87.69 28.20
CA LEU A 479 39.20 -86.83 27.56
C LEU A 479 40.41 -86.65 28.44
N GLY A 480 41.60 -86.68 27.90
CA GLY A 480 42.80 -86.28 28.60
C GLY A 480 42.78 -84.78 28.95
N ARG A 481 43.54 -84.34 29.90
CA ARG A 481 43.55 -82.95 30.42
C ARG A 481 43.75 -81.90 29.30
N GLU A 482 44.71 -82.15 28.39
CA GLU A 482 45.00 -81.26 27.24
C GLU A 482 43.84 -81.20 26.25
N GLN A 483 43.16 -82.34 26.03
CA GLN A 483 42.00 -82.43 25.18
C GLN A 483 40.79 -81.69 25.76
N LEU A 484 40.57 -81.86 27.07
CA LEU A 484 39.51 -81.18 27.79
C LEU A 484 39.72 -79.64 27.79
N ASP A 485 40.98 -79.18 27.98
CA ASP A 485 41.32 -77.78 27.86
C ASP A 485 41.10 -77.22 26.46
N ALA A 486 41.36 -78.00 25.41
CA ALA A 486 41.07 -77.62 24.01
C ALA A 486 39.56 -77.52 23.75
N VAL A 487 38.77 -78.49 24.24
CA VAL A 487 37.30 -78.51 24.12
C VAL A 487 36.71 -77.28 24.84
N ARG A 488 37.16 -77.02 26.05
CA ARG A 488 36.72 -75.80 26.79
C ARG A 488 37.05 -74.51 26.11
N ARG A 489 38.19 -74.41 25.44
CA ARG A 489 38.52 -73.21 24.60
C ARG A 489 37.60 -73.09 23.41
N VAL A 490 37.22 -74.17 22.74
CA VAL A 490 36.26 -74.16 21.65
C VAL A 490 34.88 -73.74 22.14
N ALA A 491 34.40 -74.31 23.25
CA ALA A 491 33.13 -73.93 23.87
C ALA A 491 33.08 -72.44 24.23
N ALA A 492 34.16 -71.93 24.92
CA ALA A 492 34.26 -70.54 25.28
C ALA A 492 34.26 -69.59 24.05
N ASN A 493 34.96 -69.96 22.96
CA ASN A 493 34.95 -69.14 21.73
C ASN A 493 33.59 -69.17 21.03
N SER A 494 32.93 -70.34 21.01
CA SER A 494 31.57 -70.48 20.43
C SER A 494 30.52 -69.68 21.21
N THR A 495 30.57 -69.70 22.52
CA THR A 495 29.72 -68.88 23.41
C THR A 495 29.96 -67.39 23.16
N ARG A 496 31.23 -66.99 23.01
CA ARG A 496 31.59 -65.60 22.71
C ARG A 496 31.04 -65.16 21.34
N LEU A 497 31.12 -66.01 20.32
CA LEU A 497 30.61 -65.72 18.96
C LEU A 497 29.08 -65.58 18.98
N LEU A 498 28.39 -66.46 19.70
CA LEU A 498 26.94 -66.39 19.86
C LEU A 498 26.51 -65.09 20.57
N SER A 499 27.26 -64.66 21.59
CA SER A 499 27.03 -63.38 22.25
C SER A 499 27.18 -62.20 21.26
N LEU A 500 28.24 -62.19 20.43
CA LEU A 500 28.47 -61.15 19.41
C LEU A 500 27.33 -61.04 18.42
N ILE A 501 26.83 -62.17 17.93
CA ILE A 501 25.70 -62.21 16.98
C ILE A 501 24.43 -61.69 17.63
N ASN A 502 24.14 -62.09 18.86
CA ASN A 502 22.99 -61.61 19.60
C ASN A 502 23.10 -60.10 19.94
N ASP A 503 24.30 -59.61 20.20
CA ASP A 503 24.56 -58.16 20.39
C ASP A 503 24.32 -57.37 19.11
N LEU A 504 24.78 -57.89 17.95
CA LEU A 504 24.55 -57.25 16.62
C LEU A 504 23.07 -57.19 16.29
N LEU A 505 22.34 -58.32 16.48
CA LEU A 505 20.88 -58.36 16.26
C LEU A 505 20.14 -57.39 17.19
N THR A 506 20.53 -57.31 18.42
CA THR A 506 19.89 -56.37 19.36
C THR A 506 20.10 -54.93 18.92
N LEU A 507 21.32 -54.61 18.46
CA LEU A 507 21.62 -53.25 17.98
C LEU A 507 20.83 -52.90 16.72
N SER A 508 20.72 -53.82 15.74
CA SER A 508 19.90 -53.66 14.55
C SER A 508 18.43 -53.39 14.93
N ARG A 509 17.85 -54.23 15.75
CA ARG A 509 16.46 -54.14 16.19
C ARG A 509 16.15 -52.87 16.99
N VAL A 510 17.05 -52.40 17.82
CA VAL A 510 16.86 -51.16 18.62
C VAL A 510 16.86 -49.91 17.72
N GLN A 511 17.57 -49.95 16.56
CA GLN A 511 17.66 -48.85 15.62
C GLN A 511 16.47 -48.73 14.63
N GLU A 512 15.82 -49.88 14.36
CA GLU A 512 14.78 -49.94 13.30
C GLU A 512 13.38 -49.51 13.74
N ASP A 513 13.17 -49.04 14.96
CA ASP A 513 11.84 -48.72 15.52
C ASP A 513 10.81 -49.90 15.43
N GLU A 514 11.24 -51.05 14.90
CA GLU A 514 10.37 -52.22 14.70
C GLU A 514 10.03 -52.95 16.02
N ILE A 515 10.83 -52.77 17.05
CA ILE A 515 10.42 -53.22 18.38
C ILE A 515 9.66 -52.04 19.03
N GLY A 516 8.35 -52.07 18.96
CA GLY A 516 7.55 -51.32 19.91
C GLY A 516 8.07 -51.67 21.30
N ILE A 517 8.62 -50.65 22.06
CA ILE A 517 8.89 -50.82 23.48
C ILE A 517 7.63 -51.41 24.08
N VAL A 518 7.76 -52.52 24.78
CA VAL A 518 6.62 -53.05 25.53
C VAL A 518 6.48 -52.17 26.78
N ASP A 519 5.83 -51.02 26.57
CA ASP A 519 5.61 -50.02 27.60
C ASP A 519 4.74 -50.59 28.72
N ARG A 520 5.40 -51.10 29.77
CA ARG A 520 4.73 -51.54 31.01
C ARG A 520 5.27 -50.74 32.17
N VAL A 521 4.40 -50.44 33.08
CA VAL A 521 4.84 -49.85 34.36
C VAL A 521 5.41 -50.95 35.23
N PHE A 522 6.63 -50.78 35.66
CA PHE A 522 7.32 -51.69 36.58
C PHE A 522 8.19 -50.90 37.58
N ASP A 523 8.67 -51.59 38.60
CA ASP A 523 9.54 -51.01 39.61
C ASP A 523 11.02 -51.14 39.21
N LEU A 524 11.73 -50.01 39.01
CA LEU A 524 13.15 -49.97 38.65
C LEU A 524 14.05 -50.72 39.64
N ARG A 525 13.66 -50.80 40.91
CA ARG A 525 14.39 -51.62 41.89
C ARG A 525 14.49 -53.07 41.46
N SER A 526 13.42 -53.61 40.87
CA SER A 526 13.38 -54.99 40.38
C SER A 526 14.37 -55.22 39.24
N VAL A 527 14.59 -54.23 38.39
CA VAL A 527 15.56 -54.28 37.28
C VAL A 527 16.98 -54.28 37.80
N VAL A 528 17.29 -53.38 38.73
CA VAL A 528 18.62 -53.30 39.33
C VAL A 528 18.94 -54.57 40.14
N SER A 529 17.96 -55.04 40.90
CA SER A 529 18.12 -56.27 41.68
C SER A 529 18.32 -57.54 40.80
N ALA A 530 17.53 -57.66 39.71
CA ALA A 530 17.69 -58.78 38.80
C ALA A 530 19.03 -58.72 38.03
N GLY A 531 19.40 -57.54 37.51
CA GLY A 531 20.66 -57.37 36.78
C GLY A 531 21.90 -57.61 37.67
N THR A 532 21.88 -57.18 38.91
CA THR A 532 22.97 -57.44 39.90
C THR A 532 23.03 -58.91 40.28
N ALA A 533 21.89 -59.58 40.46
CA ALA A 533 21.84 -61.01 40.76
C ALA A 533 22.48 -61.87 39.66
N VAL A 534 22.36 -61.54 38.41
CA VAL A 534 22.99 -62.24 37.26
C VAL A 534 24.51 -62.13 37.32
N VAL A 535 25.06 -61.01 37.80
CA VAL A 535 26.53 -60.80 37.86
C VAL A 535 27.16 -61.30 39.14
N ALA A 536 26.41 -61.36 40.26
CA ALA A 536 26.88 -61.74 41.59
C ALA A 536 27.74 -63.04 41.60
N PRO A 537 27.40 -64.17 40.97
CA PRO A 537 28.23 -65.36 40.98
C PRO A 537 29.61 -65.18 40.33
N THR A 538 29.74 -64.23 39.41
CA THR A 538 31.03 -63.91 38.79
C THR A 538 31.91 -63.10 39.72
N LEU A 539 31.30 -62.23 40.51
CA LEU A 539 31.99 -61.41 41.52
C LEU A 539 32.54 -62.23 42.68
N GLU A 540 31.74 -63.14 43.19
CA GLU A 540 32.16 -64.08 44.21
C GLU A 540 33.40 -64.90 43.79
N ARG A 541 33.41 -65.42 42.59
CA ARG A 541 34.54 -66.18 42.02
C ARG A 541 35.84 -65.36 41.92
N ARG A 542 35.71 -64.02 41.81
CA ARG A 542 36.84 -63.08 41.68
C ARG A 542 37.14 -62.33 42.95
N SER A 543 36.52 -62.71 44.09
CA SER A 543 36.67 -62.01 45.39
C SER A 543 36.43 -60.52 45.31
N LEU A 544 35.42 -60.08 44.51
CA LEU A 544 34.99 -58.70 44.38
C LEU A 544 33.84 -58.44 45.37
N GLU A 545 33.87 -57.29 46.05
CA GLU A 545 32.81 -56.87 46.94
C GLU A 545 31.73 -56.14 46.16
N LEU A 546 30.45 -56.57 46.21
CA LEU A 546 29.30 -55.94 45.63
C LEU A 546 28.44 -55.26 46.70
N THR A 547 28.19 -53.99 46.53
CA THR A 547 27.21 -53.24 47.32
C THR A 547 26.08 -52.78 46.43
N ALA A 548 24.81 -53.05 46.78
CA ALA A 548 23.64 -52.59 46.11
C ALA A 548 22.78 -51.70 47.00
N GLU A 549 22.64 -50.47 46.70
CA GLU A 549 21.85 -49.48 47.46
C GLU A 549 20.56 -49.12 46.65
N LEU A 550 19.43 -49.55 47.16
CA LEU A 550 18.13 -49.33 46.58
C LEU A 550 17.23 -48.53 47.51
N PRO A 551 16.39 -47.61 47.02
CA PRO A 551 15.43 -46.91 47.86
C PRO A 551 14.41 -47.91 48.50
N ASP A 552 13.88 -47.55 49.67
CA ASP A 552 12.86 -48.36 50.32
C ASP A 552 11.51 -48.35 49.59
N GLU A 553 11.17 -47.22 48.95
CA GLU A 553 9.92 -47.04 48.21
C GLU A 553 10.03 -47.54 46.77
N PRO A 554 8.95 -48.10 46.18
CA PRO A 554 8.92 -48.48 44.76
C PRO A 554 9.19 -47.28 43.85
N VAL A 555 9.98 -47.54 42.81
CA VAL A 555 10.32 -46.52 41.78
C VAL A 555 9.65 -46.91 40.45
N PRO A 556 8.41 -46.46 40.22
CA PRO A 556 7.69 -46.82 39.00
C PRO A 556 8.30 -46.16 37.78
N PHE A 557 8.47 -46.96 36.72
CA PHE A 557 8.97 -46.52 35.41
C PHE A 557 8.15 -47.15 34.29
N LEU A 558 7.91 -46.38 33.22
CA LEU A 558 7.22 -46.85 32.01
C LEU A 558 8.26 -47.20 30.94
N GLY A 559 8.34 -48.46 30.54
CA GLY A 559 9.29 -48.90 29.53
C GLY A 559 9.36 -50.40 29.38
N ASP A 560 10.45 -50.88 28.79
CA ASP A 560 10.76 -52.32 28.61
C ASP A 560 11.71 -52.78 29.71
N ARG A 561 11.16 -53.57 30.64
CA ARG A 561 11.89 -54.11 31.79
C ARG A 561 13.11 -54.92 31.38
N ASP A 562 12.95 -55.79 30.37
CA ASP A 562 14.01 -56.75 30.00
C ASP A 562 15.16 -56.03 29.29
N MET A 563 14.85 -55.00 28.51
CA MET A 563 15.87 -54.14 27.92
C MET A 563 16.67 -53.37 28.97
N LEU A 564 16.00 -52.74 29.96
CA LEU A 564 16.70 -52.03 31.01
C LEU A 564 17.48 -52.98 31.95
N GLU A 565 16.99 -54.18 32.22
CA GLU A 565 17.75 -55.22 32.90
C GLU A 565 19.06 -55.54 32.19
N ARG A 566 19.02 -55.64 30.84
CA ARG A 566 20.21 -55.81 30.03
C ARG A 566 21.20 -54.65 30.10
N VAL A 567 20.73 -53.40 30.28
CA VAL A 567 21.59 -52.24 30.55
C VAL A 567 22.35 -52.46 31.84
N VAL A 568 21.66 -52.84 32.90
CA VAL A 568 22.29 -53.08 34.23
C VAL A 568 23.30 -54.22 34.16
N ILE A 569 22.95 -55.34 33.50
CA ILE A 569 23.86 -56.47 33.28
C ILE A 569 25.12 -56.05 32.54
N ASN A 570 24.97 -55.26 31.46
CA ASN A 570 26.12 -54.75 30.69
C ASN A 570 27.05 -53.87 31.53
N LEU A 571 26.49 -52.94 32.29
CA LEU A 571 27.29 -52.02 33.13
C LEU A 571 27.94 -52.74 34.29
N ALA A 572 27.19 -53.58 35.05
CA ALA A 572 27.73 -54.33 36.16
C ALA A 572 28.71 -55.41 35.69
N GLY A 573 28.46 -56.05 34.54
CA GLY A 573 29.38 -56.98 33.90
C GLY A 573 30.70 -56.32 33.46
N ASN A 574 30.63 -55.10 32.96
CA ASN A 574 31.84 -54.34 32.66
C ASN A 574 32.60 -53.98 33.97
N ALA A 575 31.93 -53.50 34.99
CA ALA A 575 32.51 -53.24 36.29
C ALA A 575 33.22 -54.48 36.82
N ALA A 576 32.55 -55.65 36.81
CA ALA A 576 33.13 -56.92 37.23
C ALA A 576 34.38 -57.33 36.43
N LYS A 577 34.40 -57.05 35.16
CA LYS A 577 35.45 -57.42 34.23
C LYS A 577 36.69 -56.54 34.33
N PHE A 578 36.53 -55.24 34.57
CA PHE A 578 37.62 -54.29 34.58
C PHE A 578 38.16 -53.99 36.02
N THR A 579 37.50 -54.49 37.04
CA THR A 579 37.99 -54.39 38.45
C THR A 579 38.97 -55.52 38.78
N PRO A 580 40.17 -55.22 39.35
CA PRO A 580 41.09 -56.23 39.84
C PRO A 580 40.49 -56.97 41.03
N GLU A 581 41.06 -58.18 41.34
CA GLU A 581 40.69 -58.97 42.55
C GLU A 581 40.83 -58.17 43.84
N GLY A 582 39.84 -58.27 44.75
CA GLY A 582 39.75 -57.49 45.95
C GLY A 582 39.18 -56.09 45.81
N GLY A 583 38.80 -55.70 44.61
CA GLY A 583 38.16 -54.38 44.37
C GLY A 583 36.66 -54.37 44.71
N ARG A 584 36.05 -53.22 44.61
CA ARG A 584 34.64 -52.97 44.96
C ARG A 584 33.82 -52.50 43.74
N ILE A 585 32.55 -52.92 43.72
CA ILE A 585 31.55 -52.52 42.76
C ILE A 585 30.31 -52.05 43.51
N GLY A 586 29.87 -50.85 43.23
CA GLY A 586 28.64 -50.24 43.76
C GLY A 586 27.56 -50.10 42.70
N VAL A 587 26.35 -50.52 43.02
CA VAL A 587 25.20 -50.25 42.19
C VAL A 587 24.17 -49.50 43.01
N ARG A 588 23.80 -48.30 42.58
CA ARG A 588 22.88 -47.45 43.33
C ARG A 588 21.72 -47.02 42.43
N LEU A 589 20.52 -46.95 42.99
CA LEU A 589 19.37 -46.33 42.36
C LEU A 589 19.01 -45.05 43.13
N LEU A 590 19.24 -43.93 42.52
CA LEU A 590 18.96 -42.61 43.07
C LEU A 590 17.67 -42.08 42.45
N VAL A 591 16.78 -41.52 43.27
CA VAL A 591 15.49 -41.00 42.83
C VAL A 591 15.46 -39.48 43.01
N GLY A 592 15.30 -38.74 41.93
CA GLY A 592 15.09 -37.30 41.92
C GLY A 592 13.66 -36.93 41.50
N PRO A 593 13.30 -35.65 41.58
CA PRO A 593 11.96 -35.19 41.25
C PRO A 593 11.65 -35.29 39.75
N GLU A 594 12.64 -35.19 38.87
CA GLU A 594 12.47 -35.18 37.41
C GLU A 594 13.07 -36.43 36.74
N GLU A 595 14.00 -37.13 37.41
CA GLU A 595 14.70 -38.27 36.86
C GLU A 595 15.03 -39.32 37.96
N SER A 596 15.19 -40.56 37.53
CA SER A 596 15.79 -41.63 38.29
C SER A 596 17.16 -41.99 37.69
N VAL A 597 18.19 -42.16 38.54
CA VAL A 597 19.55 -42.42 38.08
C VAL A 597 20.01 -43.81 38.57
N ILE A 598 20.33 -44.71 37.65
CA ILE A 598 21.03 -45.95 37.97
C ILE A 598 22.53 -45.68 37.84
N GLU A 599 23.23 -45.77 38.95
CA GLU A 599 24.68 -45.56 39.02
C GLU A 599 25.38 -46.90 39.22
N VAL A 600 26.37 -47.20 38.38
CA VAL A 600 27.25 -48.35 38.52
C VAL A 600 28.69 -47.85 38.63
N SER A 601 29.31 -48.05 39.80
CA SER A 601 30.68 -47.64 40.11
C SER A 601 31.60 -48.82 40.34
N ASP A 602 32.83 -48.70 39.93
CA ASP A 602 33.87 -49.71 40.15
C ASP A 602 35.21 -49.05 40.55
N THR A 603 36.06 -49.83 41.25
CA THR A 603 37.45 -49.44 41.58
C THR A 603 38.44 -50.09 40.60
N GLY A 604 38.12 -50.08 39.34
CA GLY A 604 38.87 -50.76 38.30
C GLY A 604 40.00 -49.95 37.68
N ILE A 605 40.38 -50.35 36.47
CA ILE A 605 41.52 -49.74 35.75
C ILE A 605 41.27 -48.33 35.27
N GLY A 606 40.02 -47.88 35.30
CA GLY A 606 39.62 -46.57 34.75
C GLY A 606 39.74 -46.44 33.24
N ILE A 607 39.37 -45.26 32.73
CA ILE A 607 39.32 -44.96 31.33
C ILE A 607 39.99 -43.60 31.05
N PRO A 608 40.94 -43.52 30.12
CA PRO A 608 41.59 -42.26 29.75
C PRO A 608 40.56 -41.20 29.28
N HIS A 609 40.69 -39.97 29.75
CA HIS A 609 39.74 -38.89 29.48
C HIS A 609 39.48 -38.68 27.96
N GLN A 610 40.53 -38.80 27.15
CA GLN A 610 40.43 -38.65 25.68
C GLN A 610 39.57 -39.74 24.99
N GLU A 611 39.32 -40.86 25.68
CA GLU A 611 38.59 -42.00 25.15
C GLU A 611 37.11 -42.01 25.59
N GLN A 612 36.73 -41.23 26.61
CA GLN A 612 35.41 -41.27 27.22
C GLN A 612 34.28 -40.87 26.23
N GLU A 613 34.50 -39.89 25.38
CA GLU A 613 33.52 -39.49 24.36
C GLU A 613 33.22 -40.61 23.32
N ARG A 614 34.16 -41.51 23.13
CA ARG A 614 34.06 -42.59 22.15
C ARG A 614 33.54 -43.91 22.70
N LEU A 615 33.33 -44.00 24.01
CA LEU A 615 32.95 -45.26 24.69
C LEU A 615 31.64 -45.87 24.16
N PHE A 616 30.72 -45.02 23.74
CA PHE A 616 29.41 -45.44 23.19
C PHE A 616 29.44 -45.74 21.68
N SER A 617 30.62 -45.57 21.03
CA SER A 617 30.80 -45.93 19.62
C SER A 617 30.90 -47.44 19.45
N ARG A 618 30.38 -47.98 18.38
CA ARG A 618 30.37 -49.40 18.07
C ARG A 618 31.79 -49.91 17.91
N PHE A 619 32.02 -51.12 18.46
CA PHE A 619 33.30 -51.84 18.41
C PHE A 619 34.48 -51.10 19.08
N PHE A 620 34.19 -50.01 19.82
CA PHE A 620 35.24 -49.28 20.50
C PHE A 620 35.69 -50.03 21.76
N ARG A 621 37.00 -50.04 21.97
CA ARG A 621 37.63 -50.60 23.18
C ARG A 621 38.74 -49.69 23.63
N SER A 622 38.76 -49.39 24.94
CA SER A 622 39.78 -48.52 25.55
C SER A 622 41.20 -49.13 25.35
N SER A 623 42.19 -48.27 25.18
CA SER A 623 43.58 -48.65 25.02
C SER A 623 44.07 -49.47 26.24
N LEU A 624 43.74 -49.08 27.46
CA LEU A 624 44.07 -49.80 28.67
C LEU A 624 43.46 -51.23 28.70
N ALA A 625 42.24 -51.39 28.20
CA ALA A 625 41.61 -52.70 28.11
C ALA A 625 42.28 -53.60 27.03
N GLN A 626 42.79 -53.03 25.98
CA GLN A 626 43.53 -53.73 24.93
C GLN A 626 44.94 -54.15 25.41
N GLU A 627 45.67 -53.25 26.07
CA GLU A 627 46.99 -53.50 26.63
C GLU A 627 46.95 -54.64 27.67
N ARG A 628 45.92 -54.68 28.51
CA ARG A 628 45.73 -55.74 29.51
C ARG A 628 45.06 -57.01 28.97
N ALA A 629 44.87 -57.10 27.65
CA ALA A 629 44.24 -58.24 26.94
C ALA A 629 42.87 -58.64 27.55
N ILE A 630 42.10 -57.67 28.13
CA ILE A 630 40.79 -57.95 28.71
C ILE A 630 39.78 -58.25 27.58
N PRO A 631 39.13 -59.40 27.54
CA PRO A 631 38.27 -59.75 26.41
C PRO A 631 37.01 -58.91 26.33
N GLY A 632 36.49 -58.57 25.12
CA GLY A 632 35.22 -57.84 24.92
C GLY A 632 34.89 -57.60 23.48
N SER A 633 33.59 -57.40 23.17
CA SER A 633 33.06 -57.11 21.84
C SER A 633 33.14 -55.63 21.45
N GLY A 634 33.11 -54.74 22.40
CA GLY A 634 32.94 -53.31 22.16
C GLY A 634 31.52 -52.89 21.75
N LEU A 635 30.53 -53.81 21.89
CA LEU A 635 29.12 -53.55 21.57
C LEU A 635 28.26 -53.29 22.82
N GLY A 636 28.64 -53.79 24.00
CA GLY A 636 27.79 -53.72 25.19
C GLY A 636 27.39 -52.29 25.58
N LEU A 637 28.37 -51.35 25.62
CA LEU A 637 28.08 -49.97 25.96
C LEU A 637 27.26 -49.24 24.89
N SER A 638 27.48 -49.52 23.58
CA SER A 638 26.68 -48.93 22.52
C SER A 638 25.24 -49.48 22.50
N ILE A 639 25.03 -50.73 22.90
CA ILE A 639 23.69 -51.31 23.09
C ILE A 639 23.01 -50.67 24.30
N ALA A 640 23.71 -50.57 25.43
CA ALA A 640 23.17 -49.94 26.64
C ALA A 640 22.75 -48.49 26.35
N HIS A 641 23.58 -47.71 25.63
CA HIS A 641 23.29 -46.34 25.23
C HIS A 641 22.04 -46.27 24.35
N ALA A 642 21.96 -47.09 23.29
CA ALA A 642 20.81 -47.12 22.39
C ALA A 642 19.50 -47.51 23.10
N ILE A 643 19.55 -48.44 24.06
CA ILE A 643 18.39 -48.81 24.90
C ILE A 643 17.96 -47.64 25.77
N VAL A 644 18.89 -46.95 26.40
CA VAL A 644 18.59 -45.80 27.27
C VAL A 644 18.02 -44.62 26.48
N GLU A 645 18.61 -44.28 25.32
CA GLU A 645 18.07 -43.27 24.44
C GLU A 645 16.64 -43.58 23.98
N LYS A 646 16.37 -44.84 23.67
CA LYS A 646 15.02 -45.27 23.27
C LYS A 646 13.99 -45.15 24.41
N HIS A 647 14.43 -45.17 25.67
CA HIS A 647 13.60 -44.90 26.83
C HIS A 647 13.57 -43.40 27.23
N GLY A 648 14.06 -42.48 26.34
CA GLY A 648 14.12 -41.05 26.60
C GLY A 648 15.15 -40.63 27.66
N GLY A 649 16.07 -41.52 27.99
CA GLY A 649 17.12 -41.26 28.96
C GLY A 649 18.46 -40.87 28.32
N THR A 650 19.47 -40.64 29.18
CA THR A 650 20.85 -40.37 28.76
C THR A 650 21.84 -41.16 29.58
N MET A 651 23.04 -41.38 29.06
CA MET A 651 24.14 -42.03 29.80
C MET A 651 25.32 -41.10 29.91
N SER A 652 25.93 -41.10 31.10
CA SER A 652 27.17 -40.36 31.40
C SER A 652 28.21 -41.27 32.04
N VAL A 653 29.48 -40.91 31.91
CA VAL A 653 30.62 -41.63 32.50
C VAL A 653 31.55 -40.65 33.20
N ASP A 654 32.05 -41.06 34.35
CA ASP A 654 33.05 -40.35 35.12
C ASP A 654 34.15 -41.37 35.50
N SER A 655 35.39 -41.17 35.06
CA SER A 655 36.44 -42.17 35.18
C SER A 655 37.83 -41.53 35.14
N GLU A 656 38.70 -42.04 36.04
CA GLU A 656 40.12 -41.69 36.09
C GLU A 656 40.98 -42.96 35.99
N PRO A 657 42.05 -42.96 35.19
CA PRO A 657 42.95 -44.13 35.07
C PRO A 657 43.54 -44.56 36.44
N GLY A 658 43.22 -45.77 36.86
CA GLY A 658 43.69 -46.38 38.14
C GLY A 658 42.80 -46.09 39.34
N GLU A 659 41.79 -45.24 39.24
CA GLU A 659 40.87 -44.95 40.38
C GLU A 659 39.50 -45.64 40.20
N GLY A 660 39.15 -46.04 38.97
CA GLY A 660 37.89 -46.70 38.63
C GLY A 660 36.99 -45.96 37.67
N THR A 661 35.75 -46.43 37.54
CA THR A 661 34.75 -45.86 36.61
C THR A 661 33.37 -45.81 37.27
N THR A 662 32.63 -44.74 36.99
CA THR A 662 31.22 -44.60 37.36
C THR A 662 30.40 -44.31 36.13
N PHE A 663 29.51 -45.22 35.78
CA PHE A 663 28.49 -45.01 34.76
C PHE A 663 27.18 -44.58 35.41
N ARG A 664 26.52 -43.56 34.83
CA ARG A 664 25.19 -43.10 35.26
C ARG A 664 24.22 -43.21 34.11
N VAL A 665 23.08 -43.84 34.37
CA VAL A 665 21.94 -43.94 33.44
C VAL A 665 20.84 -43.07 34.01
N HIS A 666 20.56 -41.99 33.32
CA HIS A 666 19.52 -41.04 33.64
C HIS A 666 18.23 -41.42 32.92
N LEU A 667 17.18 -41.71 33.65
CA LEU A 667 15.87 -42.08 33.12
C LEU A 667 14.82 -41.06 33.57
N PRO A 668 13.94 -40.58 32.70
CA PRO A 668 12.91 -39.59 33.07
C PRO A 668 11.97 -40.17 34.13
N ALA A 669 11.64 -39.41 35.17
CA ALA A 669 10.67 -39.84 36.16
C ALA A 669 9.28 -40.01 35.51
N LEU A 670 8.53 -41.00 35.98
CA LEU A 670 7.15 -41.16 35.58
C LEU A 670 6.35 -39.98 36.15
N THR A 671 6.11 -38.95 35.33
CA THR A 671 5.19 -37.86 35.72
C THR A 671 3.78 -38.46 35.82
N ALA A 672 3.19 -38.39 36.98
CA ALA A 672 1.78 -38.75 37.12
C ALA A 672 0.92 -37.85 36.23
N PRO A 673 -0.03 -38.40 35.45
CA PRO A 673 -0.89 -37.63 34.56
C PRO A 673 -1.75 -36.61 35.29
#